data_fec983ce199f48e7e6fc9f48bf0bbd35
#
_entry.id   fec983ce199f48e7e6fc9f48bf0bbd35
#
_cell.length_a   1.000
_cell.length_b   1.000
_cell.length_c   1.000
_cell.angle_alpha   90.00
_cell.angle_beta   90.00
_cell.angle_gamma   90.00
#
_symmetry.space_group_name_H-M   'P 1'
#
loop_
_entity.id
_entity.type
_entity.pdbx_description
1 polymer ?
#
loop_
_entity_poly.entity_id
_entity_poly.type
_entity_poly.pdbx_seq_one_letter_code
_entity_poly.pdbx_strand_id
1 'polypeptide(L)'
;MKKLFQFILIIFISSPLFGQSNICSNGKMNNFTKVFEYNKMAYPGDDSFDAAYYKLNLDINYDTRFLIGEVTVSGKSKADNLSSIFLDLQNSFTVDSVIYNNQKLSFTHLSAKLNLSFPNPLSMNDEFSVVVFYKGTPGSSGFGSFEFSRTPTNHPAIWTLSEPYGASDWWPCKDSQADKVDSSDVIVTADESFVTVSNGKLISVTDNGNGTKTYYWKNSYPIAQYLISLAMANYATFSETWNYTDSDTMQVIHYNYPENLTSSRINQLKKTIPMLDVFSELYGLYPFINEKYGHAEFGWGGGMEHQTVSSMGSFGEGIVSHELAHQWFGDKITCADWHNIWLNEGFATYSEALWLEKAYGKNSYDSQINSEMGNPNQWWTAKAASGPLYVQDISSVNSIFNSARSYAKGAVVLHMLRGVLGDEDFFRTLHEYSNHPEFAFKAAVTEDFQSVAESVSNKDLDYFFSEWIYGENYPKYNFSYYINPATSNLEVSISQKSNSNPTFFTMPIKLRIRNSEIDSIYTVFNDQQNQIFEFPEIKSITSVSFDPGNWIMKDLTFVTGIDDENMIPDKFELFQNYPNPFNPTTSIEYTIPSNEYVNLKVYDILGNEVAQLVNEKKDAGNYKVNFDGDKLTSGLYIYKIKAGKFSQVRKMMLLK
;
A
#
# COMPACT_ATOMS: atom_id res chain seq x y z
N MET A 1 36.74 18.71 50.20
CA MET A 1 35.71 19.16 49.25
C MET A 1 35.74 18.21 48.04
N LYS A 2 34.85 17.21 48.05
CA LYS A 2 34.72 16.21 46.96
C LYS A 2 33.73 16.75 45.94
N LYS A 3 34.14 16.96 44.68
CA LYS A 3 33.26 17.28 43.57
C LYS A 3 32.67 15.98 43.06
N LEU A 4 31.35 15.86 43.14
CA LEU A 4 30.55 14.79 42.57
C LEU A 4 30.33 15.11 41.07
N PHE A 5 30.87 14.33 40.16
CA PHE A 5 30.55 14.36 38.75
C PHE A 5 29.30 13.49 38.54
N GLN A 6 28.17 14.11 38.25
CA GLN A 6 26.99 13.42 37.73
C GLN A 6 27.18 13.18 36.25
N PHE A 7 27.33 11.91 35.85
CA PHE A 7 27.17 11.49 34.47
C PHE A 7 25.66 11.45 34.12
N ILE A 8 25.20 12.38 33.31
CA ILE A 8 23.89 12.30 32.68
C ILE A 8 24.02 11.33 31.51
N LEU A 9 23.50 10.13 31.67
CA LEU A 9 23.32 9.15 30.60
C LEU A 9 22.17 9.62 29.71
N ILE A 10 22.46 10.27 28.60
CA ILE A 10 21.48 10.58 27.57
C ILE A 10 21.20 9.26 26.85
N ILE A 11 20.12 8.61 27.26
CA ILE A 11 19.55 7.50 26.49
C ILE A 11 18.89 8.12 25.25
N PHE A 12 19.56 8.01 24.11
CA PHE A 12 18.89 8.16 22.83
C PHE A 12 17.88 7.03 22.70
N ILE A 13 16.64 7.30 23.04
CA ILE A 13 15.53 6.46 22.62
C ILE A 13 15.40 6.74 21.12
N SER A 14 16.03 5.93 20.30
CA SER A 14 15.67 5.80 18.88
C SER A 14 14.25 5.28 18.87
N SER A 15 13.28 6.16 18.65
CA SER A 15 11.94 5.74 18.28
C SER A 15 12.09 4.83 17.06
N PRO A 16 11.58 3.60 17.11
CA PRO A 16 11.60 2.77 15.91
C PRO A 16 10.79 3.51 14.83
N LEU A 17 11.37 3.67 13.64
CA LEU A 17 10.68 4.06 12.41
C LEU A 17 9.72 2.91 12.04
N PHE A 18 8.66 2.73 12.82
CA PHE A 18 7.64 1.73 12.52
C PHE A 18 6.62 2.33 11.57
N GLY A 19 6.52 1.72 10.39
CA GLY A 19 5.36 1.71 9.52
C GLY A 19 4.69 3.07 9.27
N GLN A 20 5.32 3.96 8.49
CA GLN A 20 4.69 5.22 8.06
C GLN A 20 3.64 5.01 6.95
N SER A 21 3.70 3.89 6.21
CA SER A 21 2.72 3.48 5.20
C SER A 21 1.27 3.46 5.70
N ASN A 22 1.09 3.18 6.99
CA ASN A 22 -0.24 3.20 7.60
C ASN A 22 -0.83 4.60 7.81
N ILE A 23 -0.07 5.68 7.58
CA ILE A 23 -0.58 7.04 7.84
C ILE A 23 -1.62 7.42 6.79
N CYS A 24 -1.41 7.11 5.51
CA CYS A 24 -2.39 7.38 4.46
C CYS A 24 -3.65 6.54 4.65
N SER A 25 -3.53 5.22 4.73
CA SER A 25 -4.66 4.32 4.94
C SER A 25 -5.38 4.58 6.27
N ASN A 26 -4.65 4.85 7.36
CA ASN A 26 -5.24 5.24 8.64
C ASN A 26 -5.91 6.60 8.59
N GLY A 27 -5.37 7.56 7.83
CA GLY A 27 -6.00 8.83 7.55
C GLY A 27 -7.33 8.60 6.83
N LYS A 28 -7.32 7.83 5.74
CA LYS A 28 -8.52 7.45 4.99
C LYS A 28 -9.54 6.74 5.89
N MET A 29 -9.13 5.81 6.74
CA MET A 29 -10.04 5.10 7.66
C MET A 29 -10.53 5.94 8.86
N ASN A 30 -9.67 6.74 9.50
CA ASN A 30 -10.06 7.50 10.69
C ASN A 30 -11.04 8.63 10.38
N ASN A 31 -11.01 9.21 9.20
CA ASN A 31 -11.96 10.23 8.79
C ASN A 31 -13.28 9.64 8.29
N PHE A 32 -13.27 8.40 7.77
CA PHE A 32 -14.48 7.69 7.37
C PHE A 32 -15.45 7.45 8.55
N THR A 33 -14.94 7.27 9.78
CA THR A 33 -15.80 7.10 10.98
C THR A 33 -16.60 8.36 11.36
N LYS A 34 -16.28 9.52 10.78
CA LYS A 34 -16.99 10.78 11.02
C LYS A 34 -18.12 11.06 10.02
N VAL A 35 -18.15 10.36 8.90
CA VAL A 35 -19.11 10.58 7.80
C VAL A 35 -19.95 9.31 7.60
N PHE A 36 -20.82 9.01 8.57
CA PHE A 36 -21.81 7.96 8.39
C PHE A 36 -22.94 8.42 7.47
N GLU A 37 -23.36 7.52 6.57
CA GLU A 37 -24.63 7.47 5.82
C GLU A 37 -24.63 7.99 4.37
N TYR A 38 -23.68 7.63 3.52
CA TYR A 38 -24.01 7.52 2.10
C TYR A 38 -23.32 6.30 1.49
N ASN A 39 -24.07 5.20 1.36
CA ASN A 39 -23.78 4.17 0.34
C ASN A 39 -24.00 4.84 -1.02
N LYS A 40 -23.02 5.60 -1.51
CA LYS A 40 -22.99 5.96 -2.92
C LYS A 40 -22.76 4.68 -3.70
N MET A 41 -23.73 4.30 -4.52
CA MET A 41 -23.47 3.32 -5.57
C MET A 41 -22.38 3.88 -6.46
N ALA A 42 -21.43 3.01 -6.86
CA ALA A 42 -20.48 3.36 -7.90
C ALA A 42 -21.23 3.93 -9.10
N TYR A 43 -20.92 5.17 -9.48
CA TYR A 43 -21.45 5.76 -10.69
C TYR A 43 -20.46 5.50 -11.79
N PRO A 44 -20.78 4.72 -12.84
CA PRO A 44 -19.86 4.50 -13.95
C PRO A 44 -19.69 5.75 -14.83
N GLY A 45 -20.37 6.86 -14.50
CA GLY A 45 -20.50 8.00 -15.40
C GLY A 45 -21.39 7.69 -16.60
N ASP A 46 -21.43 8.56 -17.60
CA ASP A 46 -22.15 8.35 -18.84
C ASP A 46 -21.20 7.85 -19.94
N ASP A 47 -21.28 6.58 -20.29
CA ASP A 47 -20.42 5.96 -21.31
C ASP A 47 -20.75 6.39 -22.74
N SER A 48 -21.80 7.17 -22.96
CA SER A 48 -22.20 7.62 -24.29
C SER A 48 -21.32 8.72 -24.89
N PHE A 49 -20.44 9.30 -24.07
CA PHE A 49 -19.48 10.31 -24.52
C PHE A 49 -18.10 10.13 -23.88
N ASP A 50 -17.10 10.71 -24.51
CA ASP A 50 -15.72 10.83 -24.06
C ASP A 50 -15.51 12.27 -23.55
N ALA A 51 -15.12 12.42 -22.31
CA ALA A 51 -14.88 13.73 -21.72
C ALA A 51 -13.49 14.25 -22.11
N ALA A 52 -13.40 15.46 -22.64
CA ALA A 52 -12.15 16.01 -23.16
C ALA A 52 -11.63 17.21 -22.34
N TYR A 53 -12.52 17.99 -21.72
CA TYR A 53 -12.10 19.20 -21.02
C TYR A 53 -13.09 19.61 -19.94
N TYR A 54 -12.54 20.07 -18.80
CA TYR A 54 -13.29 20.75 -17.75
C TYR A 54 -12.74 22.14 -17.47
N LYS A 55 -13.64 23.12 -17.33
CA LYS A 55 -13.31 24.43 -16.78
C LYS A 55 -14.25 24.72 -15.62
N LEU A 56 -13.70 24.81 -14.43
CA LEU A 56 -14.41 25.14 -13.20
C LEU A 56 -14.18 26.62 -12.89
N ASN A 57 -15.20 27.46 -13.02
CA ASN A 57 -15.16 28.86 -12.59
C ASN A 57 -16.08 29.00 -11.38
N LEU A 58 -15.49 29.21 -10.21
CA LEU A 58 -16.10 29.06 -8.91
C LEU A 58 -16.01 30.36 -8.11
N ASP A 59 -17.11 30.81 -7.54
CA ASP A 59 -17.18 31.85 -6.51
C ASP A 59 -17.54 31.17 -5.18
N ILE A 60 -16.65 31.27 -4.19
CA ILE A 60 -16.75 30.53 -2.94
C ILE A 60 -16.82 31.50 -1.76
N ASN A 61 -17.93 31.42 -1.03
CA ASN A 61 -18.10 32.15 0.21
C ASN A 61 -17.95 31.21 1.41
N TYR A 62 -16.88 31.41 2.18
CA TYR A 62 -16.55 30.56 3.34
C TYR A 62 -17.59 30.70 4.46
N ASP A 63 -18.03 31.93 4.77
CA ASP A 63 -18.89 32.20 5.93
C ASP A 63 -20.29 31.61 5.76
N THR A 64 -20.80 31.64 4.54
CA THR A 64 -22.11 31.05 4.20
C THR A 64 -22.02 29.60 3.75
N ARG A 65 -20.81 29.08 3.57
CA ARG A 65 -20.54 27.77 3.00
C ARG A 65 -21.22 27.55 1.66
N PHE A 66 -21.15 28.53 0.81
CA PHE A 66 -21.90 28.56 -0.43
C PHE A 66 -20.96 28.69 -1.63
N LEU A 67 -21.29 27.93 -2.68
CA LEU A 67 -20.58 27.92 -3.94
C LEU A 67 -21.52 28.32 -5.07
N ILE A 68 -21.06 29.22 -5.94
CA ILE A 68 -21.65 29.53 -7.24
C ILE A 68 -20.65 29.05 -8.29
N GLY A 69 -21.12 28.23 -9.22
CA GLY A 69 -20.25 27.62 -10.24
C GLY A 69 -20.78 27.86 -11.66
N GLU A 70 -19.82 28.10 -12.54
CA GLU A 70 -19.96 28.02 -13.99
C GLU A 70 -18.98 26.97 -14.47
N VAL A 71 -19.49 25.76 -14.82
CA VAL A 71 -18.65 24.67 -15.25
C VAL A 71 -18.87 24.36 -16.71
N THR A 72 -17.78 24.45 -17.50
CA THR A 72 -17.76 23.99 -18.88
C THR A 72 -17.36 22.53 -18.90
N VAL A 73 -18.14 21.71 -19.59
CA VAL A 73 -17.86 20.30 -19.90
C VAL A 73 -17.81 20.15 -21.41
N SER A 74 -16.65 19.76 -21.95
CA SER A 74 -16.52 19.46 -23.37
C SER A 74 -16.20 17.99 -23.56
N GLY A 75 -16.72 17.39 -24.63
CA GLY A 75 -16.50 15.98 -24.93
C GLY A 75 -16.87 15.63 -26.37
N LYS A 76 -16.78 14.34 -26.67
CA LYS A 76 -17.10 13.75 -27.99
C LYS A 76 -18.13 12.65 -27.82
N SER A 77 -19.09 12.59 -28.73
CA SER A 77 -20.06 11.50 -28.78
C SER A 77 -19.39 10.17 -29.09
N LYS A 78 -19.72 9.14 -28.33
CA LYS A 78 -19.30 7.73 -28.58
C LYS A 78 -20.40 6.91 -29.23
N ALA A 79 -21.52 7.56 -29.64
CA ALA A 79 -22.65 6.90 -30.25
C ALA A 79 -23.20 7.73 -31.40
N ASP A 80 -23.83 7.06 -32.40
CA ASP A 80 -24.64 7.73 -33.39
C ASP A 80 -26.02 8.06 -32.84
N ASN A 81 -26.57 9.21 -33.27
CA ASN A 81 -27.86 9.72 -32.80
C ASN A 81 -27.95 9.96 -31.28
N LEU A 82 -26.87 10.41 -30.66
CA LEU A 82 -26.84 10.73 -29.24
C LEU A 82 -27.73 11.96 -28.98
N SER A 83 -28.90 11.75 -28.40
CA SER A 83 -29.89 12.80 -28.13
C SER A 83 -29.77 13.39 -26.73
N SER A 84 -29.10 12.73 -25.80
CA SER A 84 -28.93 13.19 -24.42
C SER A 84 -27.70 12.59 -23.79
N ILE A 85 -27.15 13.31 -22.81
CA ILE A 85 -26.11 12.85 -21.89
C ILE A 85 -26.53 13.13 -20.46
N PHE A 86 -25.85 12.53 -19.46
CA PHE A 86 -25.97 13.01 -18.10
C PHE A 86 -24.59 13.35 -17.51
N LEU A 87 -24.61 14.29 -16.57
CA LEU A 87 -23.50 14.59 -15.68
C LEU A 87 -23.89 14.22 -14.24
N ASP A 88 -22.96 13.75 -13.48
CA ASP A 88 -23.15 13.51 -12.04
C ASP A 88 -23.05 14.84 -11.30
N LEU A 89 -24.06 15.17 -10.47
CA LEU A 89 -24.11 16.36 -9.63
C LEU A 89 -25.09 16.11 -8.47
N GLN A 90 -24.68 16.37 -7.25
CA GLN A 90 -25.52 16.14 -6.08
C GLN A 90 -26.75 17.05 -6.05
N ASN A 91 -27.84 16.51 -5.46
CA ASN A 91 -29.12 17.24 -5.35
C ASN A 91 -29.08 18.44 -4.38
N SER A 92 -27.97 18.63 -3.65
CA SER A 92 -27.75 19.84 -2.82
C SER A 92 -27.57 21.10 -3.65
N PHE A 93 -27.32 20.97 -4.94
CA PHE A 93 -27.17 22.07 -5.88
C PHE A 93 -28.45 22.37 -6.65
N THR A 94 -28.68 23.64 -6.88
CA THR A 94 -29.67 24.13 -7.83
C THR A 94 -28.99 24.48 -9.14
N VAL A 95 -29.41 23.88 -10.23
CA VAL A 95 -28.97 24.24 -11.59
C VAL A 95 -29.87 25.38 -12.11
N ASP A 96 -29.25 26.51 -12.38
CA ASP A 96 -29.95 27.69 -12.87
C ASP A 96 -30.21 27.64 -14.39
N SER A 97 -29.20 27.13 -15.13
CA SER A 97 -29.30 26.97 -16.58
C SER A 97 -28.16 26.11 -17.11
N VAL A 98 -28.38 25.52 -18.28
CA VAL A 98 -27.33 24.87 -19.09
C VAL A 98 -27.33 25.55 -20.46
N ILE A 99 -26.16 25.92 -20.95
CA ILE A 99 -25.97 26.56 -22.24
C ILE A 99 -25.23 25.62 -23.19
N TYR A 100 -25.75 25.48 -24.39
CA TYR A 100 -25.15 24.77 -25.50
C TYR A 100 -25.30 25.63 -26.78
N ASN A 101 -24.19 25.88 -27.49
CA ASN A 101 -24.19 26.73 -28.70
C ASN A 101 -24.87 28.09 -28.49
N ASN A 102 -24.59 28.77 -27.35
CA ASN A 102 -25.18 30.05 -26.93
C ASN A 102 -26.71 30.04 -26.72
N GLN A 103 -27.31 28.86 -26.58
CA GLN A 103 -28.77 28.71 -26.34
C GLN A 103 -28.98 27.90 -25.06
N LYS A 104 -30.10 28.17 -24.37
CA LYS A 104 -30.49 27.37 -23.19
C LYS A 104 -30.87 25.97 -23.63
N LEU A 105 -30.22 24.99 -22.98
CA LEU A 105 -30.50 23.57 -23.16
C LEU A 105 -31.58 23.12 -22.17
N SER A 106 -32.45 22.21 -22.61
CA SER A 106 -33.41 21.54 -21.72
C SER A 106 -32.66 20.54 -20.82
N PHE A 107 -32.94 20.55 -19.53
CA PHE A 107 -32.32 19.63 -18.57
C PHE A 107 -33.32 19.20 -17.50
N THR A 108 -32.98 18.09 -16.84
CA THR A 108 -33.60 17.66 -15.57
C THR A 108 -32.49 17.29 -14.58
N HIS A 109 -32.65 17.72 -13.33
CA HIS A 109 -31.72 17.38 -12.24
C HIS A 109 -32.45 16.59 -11.19
N LEU A 110 -32.21 15.30 -11.14
CA LEU A 110 -32.89 14.37 -10.23
C LEU A 110 -31.98 13.16 -9.92
N SER A 111 -32.01 12.66 -8.70
CA SER A 111 -31.26 11.48 -8.26
C SER A 111 -29.74 11.60 -8.50
N ALA A 112 -29.20 12.78 -8.20
CA ALA A 112 -27.80 13.14 -8.40
C ALA A 112 -27.33 13.04 -9.87
N LYS A 113 -28.25 13.12 -10.83
CA LYS A 113 -27.97 13.14 -12.27
C LYS A 113 -28.56 14.39 -12.91
N LEU A 114 -27.72 15.12 -13.61
CA LEU A 114 -28.10 16.24 -14.46
C LEU A 114 -28.21 15.75 -15.91
N ASN A 115 -29.42 15.42 -16.35
CA ASN A 115 -29.67 14.95 -17.72
C ASN A 115 -29.84 16.16 -18.63
N LEU A 116 -29.12 16.15 -19.75
CA LEU A 116 -29.07 17.19 -20.78
C LEU A 116 -29.61 16.63 -22.09
N SER A 117 -30.57 17.35 -22.72
CA SER A 117 -31.15 16.90 -23.99
C SER A 117 -30.73 17.82 -25.14
N PHE A 118 -30.02 17.27 -26.12
CA PHE A 118 -29.56 18.01 -27.29
C PHE A 118 -30.71 18.32 -28.25
N PRO A 119 -30.78 19.55 -28.83
CA PRO A 119 -31.83 19.91 -29.78
C PRO A 119 -31.77 19.11 -31.09
N ASN A 120 -30.59 18.69 -31.49
CA ASN A 120 -30.31 17.76 -32.58
C ASN A 120 -29.40 16.68 -32.07
N PRO A 121 -29.68 15.41 -32.37
CA PRO A 121 -28.79 14.31 -31.99
C PRO A 121 -27.39 14.48 -32.59
N LEU A 122 -26.36 14.14 -31.77
CA LEU A 122 -24.98 14.12 -32.22
C LEU A 122 -24.65 12.81 -32.93
N SER A 123 -23.80 12.89 -33.93
CA SER A 123 -23.21 11.70 -34.59
C SER A 123 -22.00 11.20 -33.80
N MET A 124 -21.54 10.00 -34.08
CA MET A 124 -20.28 9.46 -33.58
C MET A 124 -19.13 10.44 -33.82
N ASN A 125 -18.36 10.74 -32.78
CA ASN A 125 -17.24 11.69 -32.74
C ASN A 125 -17.60 13.17 -32.89
N ASP A 126 -18.88 13.55 -32.93
CA ASP A 126 -19.25 14.97 -32.86
C ASP A 126 -18.81 15.56 -31.52
N GLU A 127 -18.14 16.70 -31.60
CA GLU A 127 -17.72 17.44 -30.41
C GLU A 127 -18.87 18.29 -29.87
N PHE A 128 -18.94 18.37 -28.54
CA PHE A 128 -19.86 19.27 -27.86
C PHE A 128 -19.19 19.99 -26.71
N SER A 129 -19.77 21.12 -26.33
CA SER A 129 -19.38 21.86 -25.12
C SER A 129 -20.61 22.45 -24.48
N VAL A 130 -20.87 22.11 -23.22
CA VAL A 130 -21.95 22.63 -22.43
C VAL A 130 -21.43 23.43 -21.25
N VAL A 131 -22.13 24.50 -20.88
CA VAL A 131 -21.82 25.31 -19.70
C VAL A 131 -22.97 25.19 -18.71
N VAL A 132 -22.67 24.68 -17.52
CA VAL A 132 -23.64 24.48 -16.44
C VAL A 132 -23.46 25.59 -15.41
N PHE A 133 -24.53 26.39 -15.21
CA PHE A 133 -24.61 27.39 -14.13
C PHE A 133 -25.40 26.79 -12.97
N TYR A 134 -24.75 26.75 -11.82
CA TYR A 134 -25.30 26.09 -10.64
C TYR A 134 -24.84 26.78 -9.35
N LYS A 135 -25.54 26.50 -8.25
CA LYS A 135 -25.19 27.05 -6.94
C LYS A 135 -25.74 26.17 -5.82
N GLY A 136 -25.09 26.21 -4.69
CA GLY A 136 -25.54 25.48 -3.51
C GLY A 136 -24.42 25.33 -2.47
N THR A 137 -24.68 24.47 -1.50
CA THR A 137 -23.68 24.07 -0.52
C THR A 137 -23.06 22.74 -0.98
N PRO A 138 -21.73 22.69 -1.17
CA PRO A 138 -21.05 21.45 -1.50
C PRO A 138 -21.33 20.34 -0.49
N GLY A 139 -21.40 19.11 -0.98
CA GLY A 139 -21.50 17.92 -0.16
C GLY A 139 -20.17 17.51 0.44
N SER A 140 -20.25 16.63 1.43
CA SER A 140 -19.08 15.99 2.04
C SER A 140 -19.39 14.51 2.16
N SER A 141 -18.97 13.72 1.18
CA SER A 141 -19.12 12.27 1.15
C SER A 141 -17.75 11.58 1.07
N GLY A 142 -17.70 10.27 1.26
CA GLY A 142 -16.44 9.53 1.22
C GLY A 142 -15.47 10.01 2.28
N PHE A 143 -14.36 10.58 1.85
CA PHE A 143 -13.31 11.10 2.74
C PHE A 143 -13.44 12.60 3.04
N GLY A 144 -14.47 13.26 2.52
CA GLY A 144 -14.70 14.67 2.81
C GLY A 144 -14.85 15.57 1.58
N SER A 145 -15.04 15.04 0.39
CA SER A 145 -15.21 15.67 -0.94
C SER A 145 -14.92 17.18 -1.04
N PHE A 146 -15.59 18.01 -0.22
CA PHE A 146 -15.38 19.45 -0.12
C PHE A 146 -15.62 19.91 1.34
N GLU A 147 -14.56 20.32 2.01
CA GLU A 147 -14.59 20.65 3.42
C GLU A 147 -14.33 22.12 3.71
N PHE A 148 -15.24 22.75 4.45
CA PHE A 148 -15.03 24.04 5.10
C PHE A 148 -14.43 23.80 6.49
N SER A 149 -13.16 24.06 6.64
CA SER A 149 -12.33 23.69 7.79
C SER A 149 -11.63 24.91 8.39
N ARG A 150 -10.73 24.68 9.33
CA ARG A 150 -9.87 25.71 9.92
C ARG A 150 -8.45 25.19 10.11
N THR A 151 -7.47 26.08 10.01
CA THR A 151 -6.08 25.79 10.39
C THR A 151 -5.96 25.59 11.91
N PRO A 152 -4.85 25.04 12.42
CA PRO A 152 -4.62 24.93 13.87
C PRO A 152 -4.71 26.26 14.64
N THR A 153 -4.39 27.37 13.99
CA THR A 153 -4.54 28.73 14.55
C THR A 153 -5.88 29.36 14.27
N ASN A 154 -6.86 28.57 13.84
CA ASN A 154 -8.26 28.96 13.67
C ASN A 154 -8.55 29.89 12.48
N HIS A 155 -7.65 29.98 11.48
CA HIS A 155 -7.96 30.64 10.21
C HIS A 155 -8.88 29.79 9.33
N PRO A 156 -9.74 30.41 8.51
CA PRO A 156 -10.53 29.69 7.51
C PRO A 156 -9.67 28.85 6.57
N ALA A 157 -10.11 27.62 6.28
CA ALA A 157 -9.47 26.73 5.32
C ALA A 157 -10.54 25.96 4.54
N ILE A 158 -10.28 25.70 3.28
CA ILE A 158 -11.10 24.84 2.41
C ILE A 158 -10.15 23.84 1.75
N TRP A 159 -10.59 22.60 1.62
CA TRP A 159 -9.89 21.58 0.86
C TRP A 159 -10.85 20.56 0.27
N THR A 160 -10.43 19.90 -0.79
CA THR A 160 -11.20 18.85 -1.45
C THR A 160 -10.46 17.51 -1.35
N LEU A 161 -11.23 16.41 -1.35
CA LEU A 161 -10.77 15.05 -1.49
C LEU A 161 -11.87 14.23 -2.16
N SER A 162 -11.83 14.11 -3.46
CA SER A 162 -12.94 13.57 -4.26
C SER A 162 -12.89 12.06 -4.48
N GLU A 163 -11.83 11.40 -4.05
CA GLU A 163 -11.70 9.95 -4.15
C GLU A 163 -12.66 9.22 -3.18
N PRO A 164 -13.35 8.12 -3.57
CA PRO A 164 -13.44 7.59 -4.93
C PRO A 164 -14.57 8.22 -5.77
N TYR A 165 -15.63 8.77 -5.17
CA TYR A 165 -16.87 9.20 -5.83
C TYR A 165 -17.34 10.60 -5.41
N GLY A 166 -16.43 11.44 -4.97
CA GLY A 166 -16.74 12.74 -4.37
C GLY A 166 -16.71 13.94 -5.30
N ALA A 167 -16.30 13.80 -6.56
CA ALA A 167 -16.22 14.92 -7.50
C ALA A 167 -17.59 15.59 -7.71
N SER A 168 -18.63 14.80 -7.90
CA SER A 168 -20.01 15.27 -8.07
C SER A 168 -20.64 15.92 -6.83
N ASP A 169 -19.96 15.91 -5.68
CA ASP A 169 -20.39 16.58 -4.45
C ASP A 169 -20.17 18.10 -4.50
N TRP A 170 -19.35 18.59 -5.46
CA TRP A 170 -19.07 20.03 -5.55
C TRP A 170 -19.08 20.62 -6.96
N TRP A 171 -19.04 19.78 -8.04
CA TRP A 171 -19.15 20.23 -9.41
C TRP A 171 -19.73 19.16 -10.34
N PRO A 172 -20.44 19.57 -11.44
CA PRO A 172 -21.00 18.63 -12.40
C PRO A 172 -19.90 18.00 -13.28
N CYS A 173 -19.78 16.67 -13.27
CA CYS A 173 -18.75 15.92 -13.98
C CYS A 173 -19.28 14.60 -14.54
N LYS A 174 -18.48 13.94 -15.35
CA LYS A 174 -18.58 12.50 -15.58
C LYS A 174 -17.78 11.80 -14.48
N ASP A 175 -18.45 11.18 -13.53
CA ASP A 175 -17.78 10.58 -12.36
C ASP A 175 -17.24 9.18 -12.68
N SER A 176 -16.19 9.12 -13.52
CA SER A 176 -15.50 7.93 -13.99
C SER A 176 -13.99 8.19 -14.10
N GLN A 177 -13.19 7.47 -13.29
CA GLN A 177 -11.73 7.63 -13.28
C GLN A 177 -11.05 7.13 -14.56
N ALA A 178 -11.69 6.21 -15.29
CA ALA A 178 -11.16 5.71 -16.56
C ALA A 178 -11.22 6.73 -17.69
N ASP A 179 -12.15 7.68 -17.61
CA ASP A 179 -12.34 8.71 -18.63
C ASP A 179 -11.65 10.01 -18.21
N LYS A 180 -10.35 10.09 -18.45
CA LYS A 180 -9.51 11.24 -18.13
C LYS A 180 -9.71 12.33 -19.16
N VAL A 181 -10.01 13.55 -18.70
CA VAL A 181 -10.02 14.71 -19.60
C VAL A 181 -8.59 15.10 -20.02
N ASP A 182 -8.43 15.58 -21.26
CA ASP A 182 -7.11 15.98 -21.79
C ASP A 182 -6.48 17.14 -21.03
N SER A 183 -7.32 18.02 -20.43
CA SER A 183 -6.88 19.18 -19.68
C SER A 183 -8.00 19.73 -18.80
N SER A 184 -7.63 20.58 -17.81
CA SER A 184 -8.60 21.27 -16.96
C SER A 184 -8.14 22.66 -16.56
N ASP A 185 -9.10 23.56 -16.38
CA ASP A 185 -8.89 24.90 -15.82
C ASP A 185 -9.70 25.05 -14.52
N VAL A 186 -9.07 25.57 -13.47
CA VAL A 186 -9.72 25.90 -12.21
C VAL A 186 -9.53 27.38 -11.90
N ILE A 187 -10.64 28.13 -11.94
CA ILE A 187 -10.69 29.56 -11.68
C ILE A 187 -11.51 29.74 -10.41
N VAL A 188 -10.91 30.36 -9.39
CA VAL A 188 -11.56 30.51 -8.09
C VAL A 188 -11.51 31.95 -7.64
N THR A 189 -12.69 32.50 -7.37
CA THR A 189 -12.86 33.80 -6.71
C THR A 189 -13.26 33.56 -5.26
N ALA A 190 -12.54 34.20 -4.33
CA ALA A 190 -12.79 34.10 -2.90
C ALA A 190 -12.24 35.32 -2.15
N ASP A 191 -12.50 35.39 -0.84
CA ASP A 191 -11.95 36.42 0.05
C ASP A 191 -10.42 36.53 -0.10
N GLU A 192 -9.91 37.78 -0.11
CA GLU A 192 -8.49 38.08 -0.39
C GLU A 192 -7.51 37.49 0.62
N SER A 193 -7.98 37.04 1.80
CA SER A 193 -7.17 36.38 2.82
C SER A 193 -6.74 34.96 2.44
N PHE A 194 -7.40 34.35 1.44
CA PHE A 194 -7.04 33.04 0.95
C PHE A 194 -5.93 33.08 -0.10
N VAL A 195 -4.97 32.16 0.05
CA VAL A 195 -4.11 31.68 -1.04
C VAL A 195 -4.77 30.40 -1.57
N THR A 196 -5.09 30.39 -2.84
CA THR A 196 -5.78 29.26 -3.50
C THR A 196 -4.78 28.41 -4.28
N VAL A 197 -4.87 27.10 -4.15
CA VAL A 197 -3.98 26.10 -4.78
C VAL A 197 -4.81 25.08 -5.52
N SER A 198 -4.39 24.73 -6.74
CA SER A 198 -4.99 23.68 -7.55
C SER A 198 -3.93 23.00 -8.45
N ASN A 199 -4.38 22.08 -9.30
CA ASN A 199 -3.56 21.32 -10.24
C ASN A 199 -2.91 22.23 -11.29
N GLY A 200 -1.78 21.77 -11.86
CA GLY A 200 -1.13 22.46 -12.96
C GLY A 200 -0.38 23.75 -12.57
N LYS A 201 -0.36 24.72 -13.47
CA LYS A 201 0.33 26.02 -13.31
C LYS A 201 -0.62 27.12 -12.85
N LEU A 202 -0.16 27.97 -11.95
CA LEU A 202 -0.81 29.25 -11.66
C LEU A 202 -0.58 30.21 -12.83
N ILE A 203 -1.64 30.58 -13.53
CA ILE A 203 -1.59 31.47 -14.69
C ILE A 203 -1.68 32.93 -14.26
N SER A 204 -2.60 33.24 -13.32
CA SER A 204 -2.77 34.61 -12.83
C SER A 204 -3.43 34.66 -11.45
N VAL A 205 -3.15 35.75 -10.75
CA VAL A 205 -3.88 36.17 -9.55
C VAL A 205 -4.36 37.61 -9.81
N THR A 206 -5.67 37.81 -9.77
CA THR A 206 -6.30 39.13 -10.00
C THR A 206 -6.91 39.61 -8.70
N ASP A 207 -6.53 40.79 -8.25
CA ASP A 207 -7.22 41.53 -7.18
C ASP A 207 -8.43 42.21 -7.77
N ASN A 208 -9.64 41.90 -7.28
CA ASN A 208 -10.86 42.43 -7.81
C ASN A 208 -11.25 43.83 -7.23
N GLY A 209 -10.47 44.30 -6.24
CA GLY A 209 -10.68 45.64 -5.61
C GLY A 209 -11.91 45.72 -4.70
N ASN A 210 -12.51 44.60 -4.37
CA ASN A 210 -13.73 44.49 -3.54
C ASN A 210 -13.53 43.53 -2.34
N GLY A 211 -12.29 43.28 -1.94
CA GLY A 211 -11.91 42.34 -0.88
C GLY A 211 -11.89 40.87 -1.33
N THR A 212 -11.93 40.62 -2.64
CA THR A 212 -11.78 39.27 -3.19
C THR A 212 -10.60 39.19 -4.16
N LYS A 213 -10.07 38.00 -4.36
CA LYS A 213 -9.06 37.67 -5.40
C LYS A 213 -9.56 36.50 -6.25
N THR A 214 -9.18 36.55 -7.52
CA THR A 214 -9.43 35.45 -8.48
C THR A 214 -8.11 34.80 -8.84
N TYR A 215 -8.00 33.50 -8.60
CA TYR A 215 -6.86 32.64 -8.97
C TYR A 215 -7.23 31.82 -10.19
N TYR A 216 -6.36 31.78 -11.20
CA TYR A 216 -6.53 30.94 -12.37
C TYR A 216 -5.41 29.92 -12.46
N TRP A 217 -5.79 28.64 -12.33
CA TRP A 217 -4.93 27.46 -12.46
C TRP A 217 -5.25 26.71 -13.76
N LYS A 218 -4.21 26.23 -14.44
CA LYS A 218 -4.35 25.45 -15.67
C LYS A 218 -3.55 24.17 -15.59
N ASN A 219 -4.22 23.04 -15.75
CA ASN A 219 -3.65 21.71 -15.95
C ASN A 219 -3.68 21.36 -17.44
N SER A 220 -2.54 21.02 -18.02
CA SER A 220 -2.36 20.75 -19.47
C SER A 220 -2.08 19.29 -19.77
N TYR A 221 -2.25 18.40 -18.80
CA TYR A 221 -2.08 16.97 -18.95
C TYR A 221 -3.39 16.23 -18.66
N PRO A 222 -3.57 15.01 -19.20
CA PRO A 222 -4.72 14.21 -18.85
C PRO A 222 -4.88 14.02 -17.34
N ILE A 223 -6.12 14.17 -16.86
CA ILE A 223 -6.43 14.11 -15.43
C ILE A 223 -7.77 13.41 -15.19
N ALA A 224 -7.81 12.51 -14.20
CA ALA A 224 -9.06 11.93 -13.72
C ALA A 224 -9.85 12.97 -12.89
N GLN A 225 -11.17 12.89 -12.93
CA GLN A 225 -12.03 13.88 -12.25
C GLN A 225 -11.78 13.96 -10.75
N TYR A 226 -11.49 12.84 -10.07
CA TYR A 226 -11.27 12.81 -8.62
C TYR A 226 -9.95 13.47 -8.19
N LEU A 227 -9.00 13.62 -9.12
CA LEU A 227 -7.71 14.27 -8.91
C LEU A 227 -7.77 15.80 -9.08
N ILE A 228 -8.86 16.35 -9.67
CA ILE A 228 -9.06 17.79 -9.73
C ILE A 228 -9.33 18.29 -8.32
N SER A 229 -8.47 19.20 -7.85
CA SER A 229 -8.42 19.58 -6.45
C SER A 229 -8.46 21.07 -6.20
N LEU A 230 -8.87 21.44 -5.00
CA LEU A 230 -8.85 22.78 -4.49
C LEU A 230 -8.39 22.78 -3.04
N ALA A 231 -7.40 23.61 -2.74
CA ALA A 231 -6.98 23.89 -1.37
C ALA A 231 -6.85 25.39 -1.16
N MET A 232 -7.41 25.91 -0.07
CA MET A 232 -7.47 27.34 0.23
C MET A 232 -7.24 27.58 1.72
N ALA A 233 -6.25 28.38 2.05
CA ALA A 233 -5.99 28.86 3.40
C ALA A 233 -5.10 30.11 3.35
N ASN A 234 -4.68 30.63 4.49
CA ASN A 234 -3.67 31.67 4.59
C ASN A 234 -2.24 31.13 4.39
N TYR A 235 -2.02 30.30 3.39
CA TYR A 235 -0.76 29.56 3.19
C TYR A 235 0.48 30.44 3.16
N ALA A 236 1.52 29.99 3.86
CA ALA A 236 2.91 30.36 3.62
C ALA A 236 3.57 29.35 2.66
N THR A 237 4.49 29.79 1.83
CA THR A 237 5.12 28.95 0.80
C THR A 237 6.60 28.71 1.08
N PHE A 238 7.04 27.50 0.78
CA PHE A 238 8.44 27.15 0.63
C PHE A 238 8.63 26.55 -0.77
N SER A 239 9.63 26.98 -1.52
CA SER A 239 9.86 26.49 -2.88
C SER A 239 11.34 26.28 -3.16
N GLU A 240 11.59 25.27 -3.99
CA GLU A 240 12.91 24.93 -4.53
C GLU A 240 12.82 24.75 -6.05
N THR A 241 13.96 24.73 -6.71
CA THR A 241 14.06 24.41 -8.14
C THR A 241 14.71 23.04 -8.29
N TRP A 242 14.03 22.12 -8.94
CA TRP A 242 14.59 20.84 -9.32
C TRP A 242 15.25 20.94 -10.68
N ASN A 243 16.56 20.67 -10.73
CA ASN A 243 17.34 20.62 -11.97
C ASN A 243 17.37 19.16 -12.42
N TYR A 244 16.52 18.78 -13.35
CA TYR A 244 16.40 17.39 -13.81
C TYR A 244 17.30 17.08 -15.02
N THR A 245 17.85 18.12 -15.66
CA THR A 245 18.99 18.06 -16.60
C THR A 245 19.93 19.24 -16.31
N ASP A 246 21.03 19.33 -17.03
CA ASP A 246 21.96 20.45 -16.91
C ASP A 246 21.33 21.80 -17.32
N SER A 247 20.27 21.80 -18.14
CA SER A 247 19.62 22.99 -18.69
C SER A 247 18.17 23.18 -18.27
N ASP A 248 17.51 22.12 -17.85
CA ASP A 248 16.07 22.13 -17.65
C ASP A 248 15.70 22.02 -16.17
N THR A 249 14.70 22.77 -15.78
CA THR A 249 14.30 22.91 -14.38
C THR A 249 12.79 22.84 -14.22
N MET A 250 12.33 22.38 -13.04
CA MET A 250 10.94 22.43 -12.63
C MET A 250 10.83 23.04 -11.24
N GLN A 251 9.76 23.79 -11.00
CA GLN A 251 9.46 24.33 -9.67
C GLN A 251 8.88 23.23 -8.77
N VAL A 252 9.42 23.11 -7.55
CA VAL A 252 8.84 22.33 -6.46
C VAL A 252 8.38 23.33 -5.40
N ILE A 253 7.05 23.38 -5.15
CA ILE A 253 6.45 24.40 -4.28
C ILE A 253 5.49 23.80 -3.27
N HIS A 254 5.64 24.18 -2.02
CA HIS A 254 4.87 23.68 -0.87
C HIS A 254 4.10 24.81 -0.22
N TYR A 255 2.80 24.58 -0.04
CA TYR A 255 1.85 25.47 0.62
C TYR A 255 1.53 24.91 2.00
N ASN A 256 2.03 25.57 3.04
CA ASN A 256 1.87 25.12 4.42
C ASN A 256 1.08 26.15 5.24
N TYR A 257 0.38 25.69 6.26
CA TYR A 257 -0.12 26.62 7.26
C TYR A 257 1.07 27.36 7.89
N PRO A 258 1.00 28.70 8.05
CA PRO A 258 2.14 29.50 8.50
C PRO A 258 2.76 29.00 9.83
N GLU A 259 1.92 28.57 10.76
CA GLU A 259 2.32 28.02 12.07
C GLU A 259 3.09 26.70 11.97
N ASN A 260 2.91 25.96 10.89
CA ASN A 260 3.53 24.65 10.66
C ASN A 260 4.79 24.73 9.78
N LEU A 261 5.06 25.85 9.12
CA LEU A 261 6.24 26.03 8.26
C LEU A 261 7.52 26.32 9.09
N THR A 262 7.87 25.38 9.94
CA THR A 262 9.06 25.43 10.81
C THR A 262 10.32 24.95 10.07
N SER A 263 11.51 25.18 10.67
CA SER A 263 12.76 24.63 10.13
C SER A 263 12.73 23.10 10.01
N SER A 264 12.07 22.40 10.94
CA SER A 264 11.89 20.95 10.88
C SER A 264 11.04 20.56 9.66
N ARG A 265 9.93 21.25 9.43
CA ARG A 265 9.07 21.02 8.27
C ARG A 265 9.82 21.27 6.96
N ILE A 266 10.58 22.37 6.85
CA ILE A 266 11.40 22.67 5.68
C ILE A 266 12.42 21.55 5.41
N ASN A 267 13.03 20.97 6.45
CA ASN A 267 13.95 19.85 6.28
C ASN A 267 13.25 18.56 5.78
N GLN A 268 11.97 18.35 6.14
CA GLN A 268 11.16 17.26 5.59
C GLN A 268 10.86 17.52 4.10
N LEU A 269 10.40 18.73 3.76
CA LEU A 269 10.04 19.14 2.41
C LEU A 269 11.22 19.06 1.43
N LYS A 270 12.44 19.37 1.87
CA LYS A 270 13.66 19.24 1.07
C LYS A 270 13.98 17.83 0.59
N LYS A 271 13.36 16.82 1.16
CA LYS A 271 13.51 15.42 0.69
C LYS A 271 12.72 15.14 -0.59
N THR A 272 11.80 16.01 -0.97
CA THR A 272 10.98 15.85 -2.18
C THR A 272 11.84 15.79 -3.46
N ILE A 273 12.86 16.65 -3.58
CA ILE A 273 13.75 16.63 -4.77
C ILE A 273 14.54 15.32 -4.88
N PRO A 274 15.24 14.83 -3.84
CA PRO A 274 15.86 13.50 -3.91
C PRO A 274 14.88 12.35 -4.24
N MET A 275 13.62 12.42 -3.79
CA MET A 275 12.60 11.44 -4.15
C MET A 275 12.21 11.54 -5.63
N LEU A 276 12.08 12.76 -6.17
CA LEU A 276 11.86 13.00 -7.61
C LEU A 276 13.00 12.39 -8.45
N ASP A 277 14.26 12.54 -8.02
CA ASP A 277 15.41 11.94 -8.69
C ASP A 277 15.30 10.41 -8.71
N VAL A 278 15.03 9.80 -7.55
CA VAL A 278 14.92 8.34 -7.41
C VAL A 278 13.78 7.77 -8.26
N PHE A 279 12.59 8.36 -8.17
CA PHE A 279 11.44 7.83 -8.90
C PHE A 279 11.51 8.12 -10.40
N SER A 280 12.14 9.22 -10.80
CA SER A 280 12.42 9.48 -12.22
C SER A 280 13.45 8.49 -12.80
N GLU A 281 14.43 8.05 -12.01
CA GLU A 281 15.36 6.97 -12.41
C GLU A 281 14.62 5.63 -12.56
N LEU A 282 13.71 5.29 -11.64
CA LEU A 282 13.05 3.99 -11.61
C LEU A 282 11.90 3.87 -12.62
N TYR A 283 11.11 4.93 -12.80
CA TYR A 283 9.84 4.89 -13.52
C TYR A 283 9.83 5.72 -14.81
N GLY A 284 10.92 6.44 -15.09
CA GLY A 284 10.98 7.46 -16.12
C GLY A 284 10.69 8.85 -15.58
N LEU A 285 11.09 9.88 -16.33
CA LEU A 285 10.99 11.27 -15.92
C LEU A 285 9.61 11.63 -15.34
N TYR A 286 9.60 12.49 -14.32
CA TYR A 286 8.36 13.00 -13.70
C TYR A 286 7.31 13.38 -14.77
N PRO A 287 6.10 12.81 -14.70
CA PRO A 287 5.16 12.85 -15.84
C PRO A 287 4.68 14.25 -16.20
N PHE A 288 4.56 15.13 -15.22
CA PHE A 288 4.01 16.48 -15.38
C PHE A 288 5.09 17.55 -15.40
N ILE A 289 6.20 17.23 -16.04
CA ILE A 289 7.47 18.01 -16.00
C ILE A 289 7.32 19.45 -16.46
N ASN A 290 6.36 19.74 -17.35
CA ASN A 290 6.10 21.10 -17.83
C ASN A 290 5.23 21.92 -16.87
N GLU A 291 4.88 21.40 -15.70
CA GLU A 291 4.05 22.10 -14.71
C GLU A 291 4.83 22.36 -13.42
N LYS A 292 4.51 21.66 -12.36
CA LYS A 292 5.15 21.74 -11.05
C LYS A 292 4.98 20.44 -10.30
N TYR A 293 5.65 20.32 -9.15
CA TYR A 293 5.24 19.42 -8.09
C TYR A 293 5.30 20.14 -6.74
N GLY A 294 4.62 19.60 -5.76
CA GLY A 294 4.69 20.06 -4.39
C GLY A 294 3.52 19.57 -3.54
N HIS A 295 3.27 20.29 -2.46
CA HIS A 295 2.27 19.88 -1.47
C HIS A 295 1.38 21.04 -1.08
N ALA A 296 0.09 20.77 -0.79
CA ALA A 296 -0.79 21.68 -0.09
C ALA A 296 -1.19 21.05 1.25
N GLU A 297 -0.87 21.74 2.36
CA GLU A 297 -1.26 21.26 3.68
C GLU A 297 -2.76 21.38 3.88
N PHE A 298 -3.40 20.32 4.43
CA PHE A 298 -4.82 20.29 4.70
C PHE A 298 -5.13 19.70 6.09
N GLY A 299 -6.37 19.85 6.54
CA GLY A 299 -6.77 19.47 7.90
C GLY A 299 -7.04 17.99 8.13
N TRP A 300 -6.67 17.13 7.19
CA TRP A 300 -6.87 15.69 7.22
C TRP A 300 -5.58 14.94 7.62
N GLY A 301 -5.69 13.76 8.22
CA GLY A 301 -4.56 13.10 8.87
C GLY A 301 -3.68 12.21 7.98
N GLY A 302 -3.92 12.20 6.66
CA GLY A 302 -3.20 11.38 5.68
C GLY A 302 -2.56 12.21 4.58
N GLY A 303 -2.51 11.64 3.39
CA GLY A 303 -2.19 12.29 2.14
C GLY A 303 -3.24 12.00 1.07
N MET A 304 -3.20 12.74 0.00
CA MET A 304 -3.99 12.55 -1.21
C MET A 304 -3.18 12.98 -2.42
N GLU A 305 -3.12 12.11 -3.39
CA GLU A 305 -2.26 12.18 -4.57
C GLU A 305 -2.69 13.22 -5.61
N HIS A 306 -3.38 14.27 -5.28
CA HIS A 306 -3.82 15.25 -6.27
C HIS A 306 -2.73 15.60 -7.26
N GLN A 307 -3.02 15.43 -8.55
CA GLN A 307 -2.06 15.57 -9.63
C GLN A 307 -1.31 16.91 -9.56
N THR A 308 -0.01 16.88 -9.56
CA THR A 308 0.95 18.00 -9.47
C THR A 308 1.02 18.75 -8.14
N VAL A 309 0.12 18.46 -7.19
CA VAL A 309 0.12 19.07 -5.85
C VAL A 309 -0.55 18.16 -4.83
N SER A 310 0.18 17.23 -4.26
CA SER A 310 -0.37 16.31 -3.26
C SER A 310 -0.86 17.06 -2.02
N SER A 311 -2.07 16.72 -1.55
CA SER A 311 -2.62 17.30 -0.32
C SER A 311 -2.12 16.51 0.88
N MET A 312 -1.55 17.19 1.89
CA MET A 312 -0.78 16.55 2.95
C MET A 312 -1.22 16.99 4.34
N GLY A 313 -1.64 16.04 5.18
CA GLY A 313 -1.85 16.26 6.63
C GLY A 313 -0.67 15.79 7.48
N SER A 314 0.26 15.06 6.88
CA SER A 314 1.50 14.58 7.49
C SER A 314 2.65 14.67 6.48
N PHE A 315 3.89 14.83 6.96
CA PHE A 315 5.07 15.06 6.10
C PHE A 315 6.24 14.15 6.46
N GLY A 316 5.98 12.95 6.98
CA GLY A 316 6.98 11.91 7.13
C GLY A 316 7.48 11.41 5.77
N GLU A 317 8.71 10.86 5.73
CA GLU A 317 9.30 10.41 4.46
C GLU A 317 8.47 9.35 3.74
N GLY A 318 7.88 8.41 4.49
CA GLY A 318 7.02 7.37 3.93
C GLY A 318 5.86 7.98 3.15
N ILE A 319 5.02 8.77 3.82
CA ILE A 319 3.84 9.34 3.17
C ILE A 319 4.20 10.33 2.04
N VAL A 320 5.27 11.12 2.18
CA VAL A 320 5.71 12.01 1.09
C VAL A 320 6.15 11.22 -0.14
N SER A 321 6.88 10.11 0.06
CA SER A 321 7.28 9.23 -1.05
C SER A 321 6.10 8.47 -1.65
N HIS A 322 5.11 8.09 -0.83
CA HIS A 322 3.86 7.48 -1.25
C HIS A 322 3.07 8.41 -2.20
N GLU A 323 2.74 9.61 -1.73
CA GLU A 323 1.97 10.57 -2.52
C GLU A 323 2.73 11.06 -3.78
N LEU A 324 4.06 11.11 -3.72
CA LEU A 324 4.84 11.42 -4.92
C LEU A 324 4.83 10.27 -5.93
N ALA A 325 4.89 9.00 -5.47
CA ALA A 325 4.87 7.84 -6.37
C ALA A 325 3.57 7.72 -7.15
N HIS A 326 2.48 8.16 -6.56
CA HIS A 326 1.19 8.22 -7.22
C HIS A 326 1.20 9.08 -8.48
N GLN A 327 2.10 10.06 -8.62
CA GLN A 327 2.19 10.85 -9.84
C GLN A 327 2.48 9.97 -11.08
N TRP A 328 3.11 8.79 -10.90
CA TRP A 328 3.30 7.77 -11.93
C TRP A 328 2.17 6.72 -11.91
N PHE A 329 1.82 6.20 -10.71
CA PHE A 329 0.87 5.11 -10.51
C PHE A 329 -0.34 5.59 -9.71
N GLY A 330 -1.36 6.06 -10.41
CA GLY A 330 -2.55 6.76 -9.91
C GLY A 330 -2.89 7.94 -10.80
N ASP A 331 -1.92 8.81 -11.06
CA ASP A 331 -2.12 10.04 -11.82
C ASP A 331 -1.76 9.87 -13.30
N LYS A 332 -0.53 9.43 -13.64
CA LYS A 332 -0.16 9.18 -15.04
C LYS A 332 -0.90 7.96 -15.58
N ILE A 333 -0.83 6.84 -14.86
CA ILE A 333 -1.62 5.65 -15.15
C ILE A 333 -2.59 5.46 -13.99
N THR A 334 -3.87 5.61 -14.25
CA THR A 334 -4.94 5.47 -13.25
C THR A 334 -5.56 4.07 -13.35
N CYS A 335 -5.94 3.43 -12.25
CA CYS A 335 -6.70 2.18 -12.32
C CYS A 335 -8.03 2.41 -13.03
N ALA A 336 -8.37 1.55 -14.00
CA ALA A 336 -9.56 1.73 -14.84
C ALA A 336 -10.87 1.65 -14.04
N ASP A 337 -10.85 0.90 -12.95
CA ASP A 337 -11.94 0.79 -11.99
C ASP A 337 -11.38 0.52 -10.58
N TRP A 338 -12.22 0.69 -9.57
CA TRP A 338 -11.81 0.50 -8.18
C TRP A 338 -11.57 -0.96 -7.78
N HIS A 339 -11.90 -1.92 -8.64
CA HIS A 339 -11.49 -3.31 -8.47
C HIS A 339 -9.96 -3.45 -8.54
N ASN A 340 -9.34 -2.60 -9.36
CA ASN A 340 -7.90 -2.57 -9.63
C ASN A 340 -7.13 -1.54 -8.81
N ILE A 341 -7.69 -0.99 -7.73
CA ILE A 341 -7.06 0.08 -6.90
C ILE A 341 -5.64 -0.25 -6.40
N TRP A 342 -5.27 -1.52 -6.31
CA TRP A 342 -3.93 -1.92 -5.92
C TRP A 342 -2.84 -1.46 -6.91
N LEU A 343 -3.20 -1.18 -8.17
CA LEU A 343 -2.30 -0.58 -9.17
C LEU A 343 -1.89 0.86 -8.79
N ASN A 344 -2.73 1.56 -8.02
CA ASN A 344 -2.38 2.85 -7.44
C ASN A 344 -1.72 2.63 -6.06
N GLU A 345 -2.45 2.14 -5.09
CA GLU A 345 -2.06 2.10 -3.68
C GLU A 345 -0.93 1.09 -3.37
N GLY A 346 -0.96 -0.07 -3.99
CA GLY A 346 0.09 -1.08 -3.83
C GLY A 346 1.43 -0.63 -4.40
N PHE A 347 1.41 0.06 -5.55
CA PHE A 347 2.60 0.63 -6.17
C PHE A 347 3.17 1.80 -5.36
N ALA A 348 2.31 2.69 -4.85
CA ALA A 348 2.74 3.79 -4.01
C ALA A 348 3.33 3.29 -2.68
N THR A 349 2.68 2.32 -2.02
CA THR A 349 3.20 1.69 -0.79
C THR A 349 4.54 0.97 -1.04
N TYR A 350 4.68 0.27 -2.17
CA TYR A 350 5.95 -0.36 -2.53
C TYR A 350 7.06 0.66 -2.80
N SER A 351 6.70 1.80 -3.38
CA SER A 351 7.64 2.90 -3.65
C SER A 351 8.22 3.51 -2.38
N GLU A 352 7.51 3.47 -1.25
CA GLU A 352 8.08 3.81 0.07
C GLU A 352 9.30 2.94 0.40
N ALA A 353 9.17 1.62 0.18
CA ALA A 353 10.29 0.69 0.41
C ALA A 353 11.45 0.94 -0.56
N LEU A 354 11.16 1.25 -1.84
CA LEU A 354 12.19 1.58 -2.83
C LEU A 354 12.92 2.89 -2.51
N TRP A 355 12.19 3.91 -2.03
CA TRP A 355 12.82 5.12 -1.51
C TRP A 355 13.79 4.81 -0.37
N LEU A 356 13.36 4.02 0.60
CA LEU A 356 14.20 3.62 1.73
C LEU A 356 15.41 2.78 1.30
N GLU A 357 15.27 1.92 0.27
CA GLU A 357 16.39 1.17 -0.31
C GLU A 357 17.45 2.11 -0.90
N LYS A 358 17.02 3.08 -1.71
CA LYS A 358 17.92 4.02 -2.38
C LYS A 358 18.55 5.02 -1.39
N ALA A 359 17.79 5.52 -0.42
CA ALA A 359 18.26 6.50 0.55
C ALA A 359 19.11 5.90 1.67
N TYR A 360 18.78 4.67 2.14
CA TYR A 360 19.33 4.09 3.37
C TYR A 360 19.83 2.64 3.22
N GLY A 361 19.67 2.05 2.04
CA GLY A 361 20.17 0.73 1.69
C GLY A 361 19.21 -0.43 1.98
N LYS A 362 19.61 -1.62 1.53
CA LYS A 362 18.80 -2.85 1.53
C LYS A 362 18.19 -3.22 2.89
N ASN A 363 18.87 -2.98 3.99
CA ASN A 363 18.33 -3.30 5.32
C ASN A 363 17.07 -2.47 5.65
N SER A 364 17.01 -1.23 5.18
CA SER A 364 15.84 -0.36 5.38
C SER A 364 14.67 -0.81 4.52
N TYR A 365 14.94 -1.21 3.28
CA TYR A 365 13.96 -1.88 2.42
C TYR A 365 13.39 -3.15 3.07
N ASP A 366 14.28 -4.06 3.52
CA ASP A 366 13.87 -5.31 4.13
C ASP A 366 13.03 -5.08 5.40
N SER A 367 13.39 -4.08 6.20
CA SER A 367 12.62 -3.70 7.38
C SER A 367 11.22 -3.22 7.03
N GLN A 368 11.08 -2.37 5.99
CA GLN A 368 9.79 -1.87 5.52
C GLN A 368 8.92 -3.02 4.99
N ILE A 369 9.45 -3.83 4.08
CA ILE A 369 8.71 -4.96 3.50
C ILE A 369 8.31 -5.98 4.56
N ASN A 370 9.18 -6.28 5.53
CA ASN A 370 8.83 -7.19 6.63
C ASN A 370 7.74 -6.59 7.53
N SER A 371 7.68 -5.27 7.69
CA SER A 371 6.60 -4.57 8.40
C SER A 371 5.28 -4.69 7.63
N GLU A 372 5.29 -4.46 6.31
CA GLU A 372 4.09 -4.62 5.47
C GLU A 372 3.60 -6.08 5.45
N MET A 373 4.52 -7.03 5.32
CA MET A 373 4.18 -8.46 5.35
C MET A 373 3.55 -8.85 6.69
N GLY A 374 4.16 -8.46 7.79
CA GLY A 374 3.67 -8.54 9.16
C GLY A 374 3.21 -9.92 9.61
N ASN A 375 2.15 -9.94 10.41
CA ASN A 375 1.51 -11.17 10.90
C ASN A 375 -0.03 -11.02 10.92
N PRO A 376 -0.80 -12.14 10.93
CA PRO A 376 -2.26 -12.09 10.82
C PRO A 376 -2.99 -11.42 12.00
N ASN A 377 -2.31 -11.12 13.10
CA ASN A 377 -2.91 -10.41 14.24
C ASN A 377 -2.74 -8.88 14.15
N GLN A 378 -2.02 -8.39 13.15
CA GLN A 378 -1.84 -6.98 12.86
C GLN A 378 -2.75 -6.60 11.69
N TRP A 379 -3.94 -6.08 11.97
CA TRP A 379 -5.05 -5.85 11.04
C TRP A 379 -4.71 -5.06 9.76
N TRP A 380 -3.60 -4.37 9.73
CA TRP A 380 -3.14 -3.54 8.61
C TRP A 380 -2.08 -4.21 7.73
N THR A 381 -1.58 -5.39 8.08
CA THR A 381 -0.51 -6.08 7.35
C THR A 381 -1.04 -7.03 6.28
N ALA A 382 -0.23 -7.33 5.29
CA ALA A 382 -0.58 -8.21 4.18
C ALA A 382 -1.10 -9.59 4.63
N LYS A 383 -0.53 -10.17 5.69
CA LYS A 383 -0.99 -11.45 6.26
C LYS A 383 -2.36 -11.39 6.94
N ALA A 384 -2.82 -10.20 7.30
CA ALA A 384 -4.16 -9.98 7.86
C ALA A 384 -5.22 -9.70 6.77
N ALA A 385 -4.82 -9.53 5.52
CA ALA A 385 -5.73 -9.26 4.41
C ALA A 385 -6.71 -10.41 4.23
N SER A 386 -8.00 -10.08 4.08
CA SER A 386 -9.07 -11.00 3.72
C SER A 386 -9.48 -10.80 2.26
N GLY A 387 -9.75 -11.89 1.57
CA GLY A 387 -10.14 -11.89 0.17
C GLY A 387 -9.00 -11.62 -0.82
N PRO A 388 -9.32 -11.62 -2.12
CA PRO A 388 -8.37 -11.35 -3.19
C PRO A 388 -7.89 -9.90 -3.17
N LEU A 389 -6.74 -9.64 -3.77
CA LEU A 389 -6.21 -8.28 -3.95
C LEU A 389 -7.12 -7.47 -4.90
N TYR A 390 -7.65 -8.12 -5.93
CA TYR A 390 -8.72 -7.60 -6.76
C TYR A 390 -9.99 -7.34 -5.92
N VAL A 391 -10.37 -6.09 -5.75
CA VAL A 391 -11.48 -5.68 -4.88
C VAL A 391 -12.81 -6.15 -5.43
N GLN A 392 -13.54 -6.98 -4.68
CA GLN A 392 -14.82 -7.53 -5.13
C GLN A 392 -15.99 -6.55 -4.92
N ASP A 393 -16.01 -5.86 -3.79
CA ASP A 393 -17.07 -4.89 -3.44
C ASP A 393 -16.54 -3.45 -3.53
N ILE A 394 -16.84 -2.78 -4.62
CA ILE A 394 -16.47 -1.38 -4.86
C ILE A 394 -17.56 -0.38 -4.40
N SER A 395 -18.66 -0.84 -3.84
CA SER A 395 -19.68 0.03 -3.25
C SER A 395 -19.28 0.58 -1.88
N SER A 396 -18.28 -0.04 -1.26
CA SER A 396 -17.78 0.30 0.08
C SER A 396 -16.38 0.93 0.00
N VAL A 397 -16.26 2.17 0.45
CA VAL A 397 -14.98 2.89 0.57
C VAL A 397 -13.98 2.11 1.43
N ASN A 398 -14.43 1.52 2.56
CA ASN A 398 -13.59 0.65 3.39
C ASN A 398 -13.11 -0.63 2.67
N SER A 399 -13.91 -1.12 1.72
CA SER A 399 -13.49 -2.25 0.91
C SER A 399 -12.45 -1.84 -0.12
N ILE A 400 -12.62 -0.70 -0.78
CA ILE A 400 -11.66 -0.20 -1.79
C ILE A 400 -10.31 0.10 -1.11
N PHE A 401 -10.30 0.90 -0.04
CA PHE A 401 -9.09 1.39 0.64
C PHE A 401 -8.74 0.58 1.89
N ASN A 402 -8.82 -0.75 1.77
CA ASN A 402 -8.44 -1.64 2.86
C ASN A 402 -6.92 -1.69 3.03
N SER A 403 -6.41 -1.21 4.19
CA SER A 403 -4.97 -1.09 4.47
C SER A 403 -4.20 -2.39 4.27
N ALA A 404 -4.74 -3.51 4.77
CA ALA A 404 -4.08 -4.80 4.68
C ALA A 404 -4.05 -5.33 3.23
N ARG A 405 -5.12 -5.08 2.46
CA ARG A 405 -5.30 -5.61 1.12
C ARG A 405 -4.72 -4.70 0.05
N SER A 406 -5.31 -3.52 -0.15
CA SER A 406 -4.98 -2.66 -1.29
C SER A 406 -3.59 -2.04 -1.18
N TYR A 407 -3.13 -1.76 0.04
CA TYR A 407 -1.82 -1.18 0.36
C TYR A 407 -0.78 -2.27 0.65
N ALA A 408 -0.82 -2.87 1.83
CA ALA A 408 0.24 -3.77 2.30
C ALA A 408 0.38 -5.03 1.44
N LYS A 409 -0.73 -5.76 1.14
CA LYS A 409 -0.67 -6.94 0.26
C LYS A 409 -0.26 -6.54 -1.16
N GLY A 410 -0.72 -5.39 -1.68
CA GLY A 410 -0.31 -4.86 -2.97
C GLY A 410 1.20 -4.66 -3.05
N ALA A 411 1.80 -3.98 -2.06
CA ALA A 411 3.25 -3.78 -1.97
C ALA A 411 4.02 -5.11 -1.83
N VAL A 412 3.53 -6.04 -1.01
CA VAL A 412 4.16 -7.35 -0.82
C VAL A 412 4.09 -8.20 -2.09
N VAL A 413 3.01 -8.11 -2.88
CA VAL A 413 2.91 -8.80 -4.18
C VAL A 413 3.95 -8.26 -5.16
N LEU A 414 4.18 -6.95 -5.23
CA LEU A 414 5.26 -6.37 -6.04
C LEU A 414 6.65 -6.82 -5.57
N HIS A 415 6.87 -6.89 -4.25
CA HIS A 415 8.10 -7.45 -3.69
C HIS A 415 8.30 -8.92 -4.12
N MET A 416 7.25 -9.74 -4.06
CA MET A 416 7.31 -11.13 -4.51
C MET A 416 7.59 -11.23 -6.02
N LEU A 417 6.95 -10.38 -6.82
CA LEU A 417 7.19 -10.31 -8.27
C LEU A 417 8.66 -9.95 -8.58
N ARG A 418 9.25 -9.01 -7.84
CA ARG A 418 10.70 -8.70 -7.90
C ARG A 418 11.54 -9.95 -7.60
N GLY A 419 11.13 -10.76 -6.63
CA GLY A 419 11.78 -12.03 -6.30
C GLY A 419 11.72 -13.07 -7.44
N VAL A 420 10.61 -13.09 -8.20
CA VAL A 420 10.36 -13.98 -9.35
C VAL A 420 11.11 -13.52 -10.60
N LEU A 421 11.09 -12.23 -10.88
CA LEU A 421 11.70 -11.64 -12.08
C LEU A 421 13.21 -11.44 -11.94
N GLY A 422 13.67 -11.08 -10.74
CA GLY A 422 14.97 -10.49 -10.48
C GLY A 422 14.97 -8.97 -10.68
N ASP A 423 15.97 -8.29 -10.16
CA ASP A 423 16.02 -6.82 -10.15
C ASP A 423 15.97 -6.21 -11.56
N GLU A 424 16.74 -6.74 -12.51
CA GLU A 424 16.86 -6.20 -13.86
C GLU A 424 15.51 -6.18 -14.58
N ASP A 425 14.85 -7.34 -14.69
CA ASP A 425 13.57 -7.45 -15.38
C ASP A 425 12.46 -6.73 -14.61
N PHE A 426 12.48 -6.75 -13.28
CA PHE A 426 11.48 -6.08 -12.46
C PHE A 426 11.51 -4.56 -12.65
N PHE A 427 12.66 -3.92 -12.51
CA PHE A 427 12.75 -2.45 -12.69
C PHE A 427 12.51 -2.04 -14.13
N ARG A 428 12.94 -2.85 -15.11
CA ARG A 428 12.57 -2.63 -16.51
C ARG A 428 11.06 -2.72 -16.72
N THR A 429 10.38 -3.68 -16.07
CA THR A 429 8.91 -3.78 -16.11
C THR A 429 8.24 -2.53 -15.57
N LEU A 430 8.66 -2.00 -14.41
CA LEU A 430 8.09 -0.78 -13.86
C LEU A 430 8.28 0.42 -14.79
N HIS A 431 9.49 0.55 -15.37
CA HIS A 431 9.80 1.62 -16.32
C HIS A 431 8.98 1.52 -17.61
N GLU A 432 8.91 0.33 -18.22
CA GLU A 432 8.16 0.09 -19.44
C GLU A 432 6.65 0.27 -19.23
N TYR A 433 6.10 -0.24 -18.11
CA TYR A 433 4.68 -0.05 -17.78
C TYR A 433 4.36 1.44 -17.63
N SER A 434 5.16 2.18 -16.85
CA SER A 434 4.93 3.62 -16.66
C SER A 434 4.98 4.43 -17.96
N ASN A 435 5.76 3.99 -18.96
CA ASN A 435 5.96 4.71 -20.22
C ASN A 435 5.29 4.06 -21.43
N HIS A 436 4.47 3.01 -21.19
CA HIS A 436 3.83 2.27 -22.27
C HIS A 436 2.81 3.15 -23.02
N PRO A 437 2.87 3.25 -24.36
CA PRO A 437 2.05 4.20 -25.13
C PRO A 437 0.53 3.93 -25.04
N GLU A 438 0.13 2.71 -24.68
CA GLU A 438 -1.28 2.35 -24.52
C GLU A 438 -1.83 2.76 -23.15
N PHE A 439 -0.97 2.91 -22.12
CA PHE A 439 -1.39 3.16 -20.73
C PHE A 439 -0.95 4.52 -20.18
N ALA A 440 0.15 5.08 -20.69
CA ALA A 440 0.65 6.37 -20.24
C ALA A 440 -0.40 7.48 -20.46
N PHE A 441 -0.72 8.19 -19.39
CA PHE A 441 -1.77 9.22 -19.33
C PHE A 441 -3.20 8.70 -19.56
N LYS A 442 -3.43 7.41 -19.36
CA LYS A 442 -4.72 6.73 -19.48
C LYS A 442 -5.02 5.88 -18.26
N ALA A 443 -6.01 5.01 -18.38
CA ALA A 443 -6.36 4.03 -17.36
C ALA A 443 -5.87 2.63 -17.76
N ALA A 444 -5.59 1.79 -16.73
CA ALA A 444 -5.14 0.42 -16.92
C ALA A 444 -5.80 -0.55 -15.92
N VAL A 445 -5.81 -1.83 -16.27
CA VAL A 445 -6.25 -2.95 -15.42
C VAL A 445 -5.05 -3.86 -15.07
N THR A 446 -5.26 -4.81 -14.20
CA THR A 446 -4.22 -5.76 -13.76
C THR A 446 -3.57 -6.51 -14.92
N GLU A 447 -4.36 -6.92 -15.91
CA GLU A 447 -3.90 -7.67 -17.09
C GLU A 447 -2.94 -6.86 -17.97
N ASP A 448 -3.10 -5.54 -18.00
CA ASP A 448 -2.20 -4.64 -18.72
C ASP A 448 -0.80 -4.66 -18.09
N PHE A 449 -0.72 -4.57 -16.76
CA PHE A 449 0.55 -4.69 -16.04
C PHE A 449 1.18 -6.08 -16.19
N GLN A 450 0.36 -7.15 -16.10
CA GLN A 450 0.81 -8.52 -16.34
C GLN A 450 1.43 -8.66 -17.73
N SER A 451 0.75 -8.17 -18.76
CA SER A 451 1.23 -8.29 -20.15
C SER A 451 2.60 -7.62 -20.36
N VAL A 452 2.84 -6.47 -19.72
CA VAL A 452 4.15 -5.81 -19.74
C VAL A 452 5.19 -6.64 -18.99
N ALA A 453 4.87 -7.18 -17.81
CA ALA A 453 5.79 -8.00 -17.04
C ALA A 453 6.22 -9.26 -17.78
N GLU A 454 5.29 -9.92 -18.46
CA GLU A 454 5.55 -11.10 -19.30
C GLU A 454 6.37 -10.76 -20.55
N SER A 455 6.02 -9.66 -21.22
CA SER A 455 6.77 -9.17 -22.39
C SER A 455 8.22 -8.84 -22.06
N VAL A 456 8.46 -8.17 -20.94
CA VAL A 456 9.79 -7.77 -20.49
C VAL A 456 10.64 -8.98 -20.06
N SER A 457 10.05 -9.89 -19.28
CA SER A 457 10.78 -11.01 -18.68
C SER A 457 10.82 -12.28 -19.54
N ASN A 458 9.98 -12.36 -20.56
CA ASN A 458 9.73 -13.57 -21.35
C ASN A 458 9.38 -14.80 -20.47
N LYS A 459 8.60 -14.55 -19.38
CA LYS A 459 8.09 -15.58 -18.47
C LYS A 459 6.59 -15.62 -18.53
N ASP A 460 6.02 -16.81 -18.40
CA ASP A 460 4.60 -16.99 -18.11
C ASP A 460 4.35 -16.68 -16.64
N LEU A 461 3.51 -15.71 -16.35
CA LEU A 461 3.16 -15.24 -15.00
C LEU A 461 1.68 -15.49 -14.67
N ASP A 462 0.92 -16.20 -15.49
CA ASP A 462 -0.49 -16.50 -15.27
C ASP A 462 -0.74 -17.10 -13.88
N TYR A 463 0.12 -18.06 -13.46
CA TYR A 463 0.04 -18.65 -12.12
C TYR A 463 0.19 -17.60 -11.01
N PHE A 464 1.12 -16.66 -11.18
CA PHE A 464 1.42 -15.67 -10.16
C PHE A 464 0.24 -14.69 -9.99
N PHE A 465 -0.25 -14.12 -11.10
CA PHE A 465 -1.36 -13.16 -11.05
C PHE A 465 -2.66 -13.83 -10.61
N SER A 466 -2.99 -15.02 -11.11
CA SER A 466 -4.20 -15.73 -10.72
C SER A 466 -4.21 -16.10 -9.23
N GLU A 467 -3.07 -16.48 -8.67
CA GLU A 467 -2.98 -16.93 -7.28
C GLU A 467 -2.82 -15.78 -6.28
N TRP A 468 -2.08 -14.71 -6.62
CA TRP A 468 -1.77 -13.64 -5.67
C TRP A 468 -2.67 -12.40 -5.81
N ILE A 469 -3.25 -12.15 -7.00
CA ILE A 469 -4.18 -11.03 -7.25
C ILE A 469 -5.62 -11.49 -7.08
N TYR A 470 -6.00 -12.58 -7.75
CA TYR A 470 -7.37 -13.11 -7.76
C TYR A 470 -7.60 -14.19 -6.70
N GLY A 471 -6.52 -14.77 -6.16
CA GLY A 471 -6.54 -15.70 -5.06
C GLY A 471 -6.50 -15.03 -3.69
N GLU A 472 -6.74 -15.83 -2.64
CA GLU A 472 -6.84 -15.40 -1.25
C GLU A 472 -5.75 -16.00 -0.38
N ASN A 473 -5.47 -15.35 0.76
CA ASN A 473 -4.53 -15.81 1.76
C ASN A 473 -3.08 -15.95 1.24
N TYR A 474 -2.34 -16.91 1.80
CA TYR A 474 -0.94 -17.19 1.49
C TYR A 474 -0.57 -18.62 1.92
N PRO A 475 0.52 -19.21 1.37
CA PRO A 475 0.92 -20.56 1.68
C PRO A 475 1.47 -20.72 3.10
N LYS A 476 1.12 -21.84 3.72
CA LYS A 476 1.72 -22.34 4.96
C LYS A 476 2.55 -23.53 4.61
N TYR A 477 3.87 -23.32 4.52
CA TYR A 477 4.84 -24.34 4.14
C TYR A 477 5.25 -25.19 5.33
N ASN A 478 5.29 -26.52 5.11
CA ASN A 478 6.09 -27.44 5.88
C ASN A 478 7.33 -27.81 5.06
N PHE A 479 8.49 -27.72 5.65
CA PHE A 479 9.78 -27.86 5.00
C PHE A 479 10.66 -28.82 5.79
N SER A 480 11.26 -29.79 5.11
CA SER A 480 12.26 -30.69 5.68
C SER A 480 13.32 -31.04 4.64
N TYR A 481 14.50 -31.50 5.10
CA TYR A 481 15.56 -31.96 4.24
C TYR A 481 16.39 -33.05 4.94
N TYR A 482 16.94 -33.98 4.18
CA TYR A 482 17.80 -35.05 4.69
C TYR A 482 18.70 -35.58 3.58
N ILE A 483 19.77 -36.28 3.96
CA ILE A 483 20.56 -37.09 3.02
C ILE A 483 19.89 -38.45 2.93
N ASN A 484 19.40 -38.82 1.77
CA ASN A 484 18.76 -40.12 1.53
C ASN A 484 19.80 -41.25 1.70
N PRO A 485 19.63 -42.19 2.63
CA PRO A 485 20.63 -43.22 2.90
C PRO A 485 20.81 -44.20 1.74
N ALA A 486 19.83 -44.36 0.88
CA ALA A 486 19.92 -45.29 -0.27
C ALA A 486 20.68 -44.69 -1.46
N THR A 487 20.50 -43.38 -1.71
CA THR A 487 21.10 -42.67 -2.86
C THR A 487 22.29 -41.79 -2.47
N SER A 488 22.43 -41.46 -1.19
CA SER A 488 23.35 -40.46 -0.66
C SER A 488 23.13 -39.06 -1.25
N ASN A 489 21.94 -38.75 -1.77
CA ASN A 489 21.57 -37.44 -2.30
C ASN A 489 20.90 -36.60 -1.22
N LEU A 490 21.04 -35.27 -1.30
CA LEU A 490 20.21 -34.37 -0.53
C LEU A 490 18.80 -34.38 -1.13
N GLU A 491 17.81 -34.68 -0.30
CA GLU A 491 16.39 -34.50 -0.60
C GLU A 491 15.80 -33.40 0.25
N VAL A 492 15.05 -32.53 -0.41
CA VAL A 492 14.30 -31.42 0.21
C VAL A 492 12.82 -31.64 -0.05
N SER A 493 12.04 -31.81 1.01
CA SER A 493 10.60 -31.99 0.94
C SER A 493 9.89 -30.69 1.29
N ILE A 494 8.97 -30.26 0.44
CA ILE A 494 8.13 -29.09 0.61
C ILE A 494 6.67 -29.52 0.49
N SER A 495 5.88 -29.27 1.53
CA SER A 495 4.44 -29.40 1.46
C SER A 495 3.78 -28.09 1.88
N GLN A 496 2.63 -27.78 1.32
CA GLN A 496 1.94 -26.54 1.61
C GLN A 496 0.42 -26.68 1.69
N LYS A 497 -0.23 -25.75 2.37
CA LYS A 497 -1.67 -25.55 2.39
C LYS A 497 -1.99 -24.07 2.49
N SER A 498 -3.12 -23.64 1.92
CA SER A 498 -3.62 -22.28 2.06
C SER A 498 -4.94 -22.21 2.85
N ASN A 499 -5.72 -23.28 2.85
CA ASN A 499 -7.11 -23.37 3.35
C ASN A 499 -8.09 -22.45 2.60
N SER A 500 -7.81 -22.12 1.36
CA SER A 500 -8.61 -21.22 0.52
C SER A 500 -8.42 -21.52 -0.96
N ASN A 501 -8.79 -20.62 -1.82
CA ASN A 501 -8.51 -20.64 -3.25
C ASN A 501 -7.36 -19.65 -3.57
N PRO A 502 -6.20 -20.11 -4.06
CA PRO A 502 -5.89 -21.49 -4.45
C PRO A 502 -5.65 -22.41 -3.23
N THR A 503 -5.72 -23.72 -3.45
CA THR A 503 -5.42 -24.74 -2.42
C THR A 503 -3.93 -24.87 -2.12
N PHE A 504 -3.09 -24.47 -3.05
CA PHE A 504 -1.63 -24.30 -2.93
C PHE A 504 -1.18 -23.17 -3.86
N PHE A 505 0.01 -22.64 -3.62
CA PHE A 505 0.60 -21.55 -4.41
C PHE A 505 1.80 -22.07 -5.22
N THR A 506 1.81 -21.72 -6.49
CA THR A 506 2.94 -21.98 -7.40
C THR A 506 3.98 -20.88 -7.25
N MET A 507 5.20 -21.24 -6.87
CA MET A 507 6.28 -20.25 -6.64
C MET A 507 7.67 -20.81 -6.94
N PRO A 508 8.57 -20.02 -7.53
CA PRO A 508 10.01 -20.30 -7.47
C PRO A 508 10.52 -20.03 -6.04
N ILE A 509 11.03 -21.07 -5.41
CA ILE A 509 11.54 -21.01 -4.02
C ILE A 509 13.07 -21.05 -4.05
N LYS A 510 13.71 -20.08 -3.42
CA LYS A 510 15.16 -20.05 -3.22
C LYS A 510 15.53 -20.87 -2.00
N LEU A 511 16.48 -21.80 -2.17
CA LEU A 511 17.04 -22.64 -1.10
C LEU A 511 18.52 -22.34 -0.98
N ARG A 512 18.99 -21.85 0.18
CA ARG A 512 20.42 -21.69 0.43
C ARG A 512 20.94 -22.96 1.08
N ILE A 513 21.80 -23.69 0.38
CA ILE A 513 22.37 -24.96 0.81
C ILE A 513 23.83 -24.74 1.22
N ARG A 514 24.18 -25.21 2.41
CA ARG A 514 25.53 -25.09 2.99
C ARG A 514 26.10 -26.42 3.45
N ASN A 515 27.37 -26.62 3.16
CA ASN A 515 28.20 -27.62 3.78
C ASN A 515 29.66 -27.11 3.87
N SER A 516 30.65 -27.98 4.11
CA SER A 516 32.07 -27.58 4.18
C SER A 516 32.64 -27.03 2.87
N GLU A 517 31.99 -27.30 1.73
CA GLU A 517 32.48 -27.01 0.38
C GLU A 517 31.55 -26.05 -0.38
N ILE A 518 30.25 -26.01 -0.03
CA ILE A 518 29.21 -25.29 -0.75
C ILE A 518 28.53 -24.28 0.17
N ASP A 519 28.38 -23.03 -0.31
CA ASP A 519 27.43 -22.03 0.18
C ASP A 519 26.76 -21.39 -1.04
N SER A 520 25.65 -21.98 -1.51
CA SER A 520 25.02 -21.61 -2.76
C SER A 520 23.49 -21.52 -2.63
N ILE A 521 22.88 -20.69 -3.48
CA ILE A 521 21.43 -20.56 -3.60
C ILE A 521 20.97 -21.32 -4.84
N TYR A 522 20.06 -22.25 -4.63
CA TYR A 522 19.36 -23.00 -5.67
C TYR A 522 17.92 -22.51 -5.75
N THR A 523 17.38 -22.37 -6.95
CA THR A 523 15.97 -22.04 -7.14
C THR A 523 15.24 -23.31 -7.60
N VAL A 524 14.23 -23.72 -6.86
CA VAL A 524 13.32 -24.82 -7.20
C VAL A 524 11.95 -24.26 -7.54
N PHE A 525 11.25 -24.85 -8.49
CA PHE A 525 9.90 -24.41 -8.87
C PHE A 525 8.88 -25.32 -8.20
N ASN A 526 8.19 -24.78 -7.17
CA ASN A 526 7.19 -25.52 -6.44
C ASN A 526 5.82 -25.30 -7.10
N ASP A 527 5.36 -26.29 -7.84
CA ASP A 527 4.11 -26.33 -8.60
C ASP A 527 3.16 -27.46 -8.15
N GLN A 528 3.46 -28.08 -7.00
CA GLN A 528 2.65 -29.13 -6.40
C GLN A 528 2.44 -28.87 -4.91
N GLN A 529 1.32 -29.34 -4.39
CA GLN A 529 1.01 -29.23 -2.97
C GLN A 529 2.00 -29.96 -2.08
N ASN A 530 2.55 -31.10 -2.55
CA ASN A 530 3.60 -31.88 -1.92
C ASN A 530 4.64 -32.23 -2.97
N GLN A 531 5.87 -31.81 -2.78
CA GLN A 531 6.94 -31.97 -3.77
C GLN A 531 8.28 -32.25 -3.09
N ILE A 532 9.07 -33.14 -3.70
CA ILE A 532 10.41 -33.49 -3.26
C ILE A 532 11.38 -33.05 -4.35
N PHE A 533 12.44 -32.35 -3.94
CA PHE A 533 13.53 -31.92 -4.81
C PHE A 533 14.80 -32.66 -4.43
N GLU A 534 15.44 -33.32 -5.39
CA GLU A 534 16.69 -34.06 -5.23
C GLU A 534 17.88 -33.24 -5.72
N PHE A 535 18.98 -33.28 -4.97
CA PHE A 535 20.28 -32.66 -5.31
C PHE A 535 21.37 -33.74 -5.33
N PRO A 536 21.54 -34.42 -6.47
CA PRO A 536 22.42 -35.62 -6.57
C PRO A 536 23.90 -35.33 -6.29
N GLU A 537 24.35 -34.10 -6.54
CA GLU A 537 25.73 -33.66 -6.32
C GLU A 537 26.04 -33.33 -4.85
N ILE A 538 25.01 -33.19 -4.00
CA ILE A 538 25.18 -32.78 -2.60
C ILE A 538 25.08 -34.01 -1.70
N LYS A 539 26.23 -34.49 -1.21
CA LYS A 539 26.37 -35.71 -0.41
C LYS A 539 26.47 -35.44 1.11
N SER A 540 26.69 -34.22 1.51
CA SER A 540 26.74 -33.79 2.91
C SER A 540 26.06 -32.44 3.07
N ILE A 541 25.51 -32.17 4.24
CA ILE A 541 24.76 -30.98 4.52
C ILE A 541 25.06 -30.44 5.92
N THR A 542 25.23 -29.13 6.03
CA THR A 542 25.26 -28.41 7.31
C THR A 542 23.93 -27.76 7.57
N SER A 543 23.35 -27.07 6.54
CA SER A 543 22.03 -26.44 6.65
C SER A 543 21.40 -26.20 5.30
N VAL A 544 20.07 -26.20 5.25
CA VAL A 544 19.27 -25.66 4.16
C VAL A 544 18.38 -24.56 4.71
N SER A 545 18.47 -23.37 4.15
CA SER A 545 17.58 -22.25 4.49
C SER A 545 16.54 -22.05 3.40
N PHE A 546 15.28 -22.04 3.79
CA PHE A 546 14.14 -21.79 2.91
C PHE A 546 13.96 -20.28 2.69
N ASP A 547 13.86 -19.85 1.44
CA ASP A 547 13.62 -18.47 1.03
C ASP A 547 14.51 -17.44 1.75
N PRO A 548 15.84 -17.52 1.60
CA PRO A 548 16.76 -16.55 2.16
C PRO A 548 16.50 -15.17 1.52
N GLY A 549 16.23 -14.17 2.33
CA GLY A 549 15.81 -12.83 1.90
C GLY A 549 14.32 -12.58 2.01
N ASN A 550 13.54 -13.58 2.45
CA ASN A 550 12.10 -13.47 2.74
C ASN A 550 11.27 -12.92 1.56
N TRP A 551 11.52 -13.43 0.36
CA TRP A 551 10.84 -13.00 -0.87
C TRP A 551 9.37 -13.39 -0.96
N ILE A 552 8.94 -14.42 -0.21
CA ILE A 552 7.60 -14.99 -0.32
C ILE A 552 6.82 -14.69 0.96
N MET A 553 5.61 -14.15 0.84
CA MET A 553 4.67 -14.06 1.95
C MET A 553 4.20 -15.45 2.36
N LYS A 554 4.61 -15.90 3.52
CA LYS A 554 4.39 -17.29 3.97
C LYS A 554 4.38 -17.43 5.48
N ASP A 555 3.81 -18.53 5.96
CA ASP A 555 4.21 -19.15 7.21
C ASP A 555 5.11 -20.36 6.90
N LEU A 556 6.11 -20.58 7.70
CA LEU A 556 7.07 -21.68 7.51
C LEU A 556 7.19 -22.50 8.79
N THR A 557 6.98 -23.80 8.68
CA THR A 557 7.24 -24.78 9.74
C THR A 557 8.35 -25.69 9.27
N PHE A 558 9.44 -25.74 10.01
CA PHE A 558 10.46 -26.76 9.80
C PHE A 558 9.94 -28.07 10.43
N VAL A 559 9.76 -29.09 9.59
CA VAL A 559 9.35 -30.43 10.04
C VAL A 559 10.61 -31.25 10.17
N THR A 560 11.00 -31.54 11.38
CA THR A 560 12.04 -32.52 11.65
C THR A 560 11.53 -33.89 11.20
N GLY A 561 12.20 -34.48 10.21
CA GLY A 561 11.69 -35.58 9.36
C GLY A 561 11.25 -36.83 10.10
N ILE A 562 10.49 -37.64 9.42
CA ILE A 562 10.18 -39.04 9.66
C ILE A 562 11.53 -39.81 9.62
N ASP A 563 12.19 -40.03 10.74
CA ASP A 563 13.50 -40.65 10.97
C ASP A 563 14.69 -39.66 11.13
N ASP A 564 14.55 -38.77 12.12
CA ASP A 564 15.67 -37.92 12.58
C ASP A 564 16.78 -38.65 13.34
N GLU A 565 16.95 -39.94 13.15
CA GLU A 565 18.07 -40.67 13.80
C GLU A 565 19.47 -40.22 13.35
N ASN A 566 19.58 -39.42 12.27
CA ASN A 566 20.88 -39.05 11.70
C ASN A 566 21.18 -37.54 11.56
N MET A 567 20.32 -36.62 12.01
CA MET A 567 20.69 -35.20 12.01
C MET A 567 21.30 -34.79 13.35
N ILE A 568 22.56 -34.42 13.32
CA ILE A 568 23.23 -33.83 14.47
C ILE A 568 22.78 -32.38 14.63
N PRO A 569 22.10 -32.00 15.73
CA PRO A 569 21.65 -30.63 15.97
C PRO A 569 22.83 -29.67 16.12
N ASP A 570 22.65 -28.41 15.71
CA ASP A 570 23.67 -27.35 15.81
C ASP A 570 23.92 -26.88 17.25
N LYS A 571 22.92 -27.01 18.13
CA LYS A 571 22.94 -26.49 19.50
C LYS A 571 22.14 -27.35 20.44
N PHE A 572 22.48 -27.22 21.73
CA PHE A 572 21.62 -27.74 22.79
C PHE A 572 20.35 -26.89 22.89
N GLU A 573 19.18 -27.51 22.93
CA GLU A 573 17.91 -26.84 23.14
C GLU A 573 16.91 -27.75 23.85
N LEU A 574 16.11 -27.16 24.75
CA LEU A 574 14.96 -27.78 25.38
C LEU A 574 13.70 -27.08 24.88
N PHE A 575 12.82 -27.79 24.22
CA PHE A 575 11.60 -27.21 23.67
C PHE A 575 10.48 -27.13 24.71
N GLN A 576 9.45 -26.32 24.40
CA GLN A 576 8.23 -26.27 25.19
C GLN A 576 7.46 -27.58 24.99
N ASN A 577 7.00 -28.20 26.10
CA ASN A 577 6.18 -29.38 26.01
C ASN A 577 4.88 -29.14 25.25
N TYR A 578 4.42 -30.17 24.53
CA TYR A 578 3.17 -30.11 23.79
C TYR A 578 2.35 -31.40 23.96
N PRO A 579 1.04 -31.28 24.28
CA PRO A 579 0.30 -30.03 24.56
C PRO A 579 0.73 -29.34 25.87
N ASN A 580 0.52 -28.03 25.99
CA ASN A 580 0.65 -27.27 27.23
C ASN A 580 -0.39 -26.13 27.23
N PRO A 581 -1.38 -26.11 28.14
CA PRO A 581 -1.63 -27.08 29.22
C PRO A 581 -1.87 -28.51 28.74
N PHE A 582 -1.61 -29.53 29.59
CA PHE A 582 -1.75 -30.93 29.23
C PHE A 582 -2.65 -31.70 30.20
N ASN A 583 -3.22 -32.84 29.75
CA ASN A 583 -4.11 -33.73 30.56
C ASN A 583 -4.08 -35.17 30.01
N PRO A 584 -3.67 -36.17 30.74
CA PRO A 584 -2.61 -36.12 31.75
C PRO A 584 -1.22 -36.22 31.15
N THR A 585 -1.10 -36.40 29.79
CA THR A 585 0.17 -36.67 29.09
C THR A 585 0.61 -35.51 28.25
N THR A 586 1.94 -35.34 28.13
CA THR A 586 2.57 -34.38 27.24
C THR A 586 3.93 -34.91 26.73
N SER A 587 4.39 -34.39 25.60
CA SER A 587 5.71 -34.70 25.06
C SER A 587 6.66 -33.55 25.32
N ILE A 588 7.92 -33.87 25.68
CA ILE A 588 9.02 -32.93 25.83
C ILE A 588 10.09 -33.30 24.80
N GLU A 589 10.47 -32.34 23.99
CA GLU A 589 11.49 -32.50 22.96
C GLU A 589 12.77 -31.74 23.37
N TYR A 590 13.94 -32.25 23.01
CA TYR A 590 15.25 -31.62 23.24
C TYR A 590 16.28 -32.07 22.20
N THR A 591 17.27 -31.22 21.99
CA THR A 591 18.37 -31.47 21.04
C THR A 591 19.73 -31.47 21.72
N ILE A 592 20.65 -32.33 21.28
CA ILE A 592 22.02 -32.37 21.75
C ILE A 592 22.97 -32.46 20.54
N PRO A 593 23.92 -31.49 20.36
CA PRO A 593 24.81 -31.41 19.21
C PRO A 593 26.07 -32.31 19.33
N SER A 594 26.32 -32.90 20.48
CA SER A 594 27.44 -33.75 20.75
C SER A 594 27.09 -34.83 21.78
N ASN A 595 27.78 -35.94 21.77
CA ASN A 595 27.56 -37.04 22.73
C ASN A 595 27.75 -36.56 24.17
N GLU A 596 26.70 -36.57 24.97
CA GLU A 596 26.68 -36.05 26.32
C GLU A 596 25.86 -36.89 27.29
N TYR A 597 26.16 -36.78 28.59
CA TYR A 597 25.32 -37.34 29.63
C TYR A 597 24.15 -36.43 29.89
N VAL A 598 22.93 -36.90 29.54
CA VAL A 598 21.68 -36.11 29.64
C VAL A 598 20.91 -36.49 30.90
N ASN A 599 20.55 -35.48 31.68
CA ASN A 599 19.65 -35.60 32.80
C ASN A 599 18.44 -34.65 32.60
N LEU A 600 17.25 -35.21 32.44
CA LEU A 600 15.98 -34.44 32.29
C LEU A 600 15.04 -34.84 33.42
N LYS A 601 14.67 -33.86 34.23
CA LYS A 601 13.85 -34.04 35.44
C LYS A 601 12.70 -33.06 35.50
N VAL A 602 11.65 -33.49 36.19
CA VAL A 602 10.44 -32.67 36.45
C VAL A 602 10.36 -32.38 37.94
N TYR A 603 9.99 -31.16 38.27
CA TYR A 603 9.89 -30.64 39.65
C TYR A 603 8.51 -29.99 39.87
N ASP A 604 8.04 -30.04 41.11
CA ASP A 604 6.93 -29.21 41.55
C ASP A 604 7.37 -27.73 41.79
N ILE A 605 6.43 -26.86 42.14
CA ILE A 605 6.72 -25.43 42.42
C ILE A 605 7.56 -25.21 43.63
N LEU A 606 7.71 -26.20 44.55
CA LEU A 606 8.54 -26.15 45.71
C LEU A 606 9.98 -26.61 45.45
N GLY A 607 10.25 -27.12 44.25
CA GLY A 607 11.55 -27.65 43.81
C GLY A 607 11.76 -29.13 44.14
N ASN A 608 10.74 -29.86 44.58
CA ASN A 608 10.83 -31.30 44.79
C ASN A 608 10.80 -32.04 43.44
N GLU A 609 11.69 -32.99 43.26
CA GLU A 609 11.71 -33.86 42.08
C GLU A 609 10.47 -34.78 42.08
N VAL A 610 9.65 -34.69 41.02
CA VAL A 610 8.45 -35.51 40.88
C VAL A 610 8.60 -36.58 39.79
N ALA A 611 9.54 -36.41 38.87
CA ALA A 611 9.89 -37.44 37.88
C ALA A 611 11.31 -37.22 37.35
N GLN A 612 12.00 -38.31 37.02
CA GLN A 612 13.24 -38.33 36.22
C GLN A 612 12.94 -39.00 34.88
N LEU A 613 12.98 -38.23 33.80
CA LEU A 613 12.57 -38.66 32.46
C LEU A 613 13.74 -39.27 31.68
N VAL A 614 14.92 -38.67 31.81
CA VAL A 614 16.17 -39.11 31.17
C VAL A 614 17.30 -39.03 32.17
N ASN A 615 18.19 -40.05 32.20
CA ASN A 615 19.41 -40.05 33.03
C ASN A 615 20.43 -41.04 32.47
N GLU A 616 20.92 -40.74 31.26
CA GLU A 616 21.83 -41.65 30.53
C GLU A 616 22.68 -40.87 29.54
N LYS A 617 23.71 -41.54 29.00
CA LYS A 617 24.49 -41.01 27.90
C LYS A 617 23.68 -41.12 26.60
N LYS A 618 23.58 -40.00 25.89
CA LYS A 618 22.92 -39.88 24.59
C LYS A 618 23.95 -39.45 23.55
N ASP A 619 23.84 -40.01 22.36
CA ASP A 619 24.58 -39.57 21.19
C ASP A 619 24.03 -38.22 20.71
N ALA A 620 24.77 -37.50 19.85
CA ALA A 620 24.27 -36.29 19.21
C ALA A 620 23.00 -36.60 18.43
N GLY A 621 21.90 -35.78 18.62
CA GLY A 621 20.62 -36.05 17.97
C GLY A 621 19.46 -35.30 18.59
N ASN A 622 18.29 -35.55 18.02
CA ASN A 622 16.99 -35.02 18.48
C ASN A 622 16.29 -36.10 19.30
N TYR A 623 15.70 -35.70 20.42
CA TYR A 623 15.06 -36.62 21.35
C TYR A 623 13.67 -36.14 21.76
N LYS A 624 12.78 -37.12 21.93
CA LYS A 624 11.42 -36.91 22.43
C LYS A 624 11.15 -37.87 23.58
N VAL A 625 10.60 -37.34 24.66
CA VAL A 625 10.18 -38.12 25.82
C VAL A 625 8.78 -37.75 26.25
N ASN A 626 7.97 -38.77 26.54
CA ASN A 626 6.61 -38.56 27.03
C ASN A 626 6.63 -38.48 28.56
N PHE A 627 5.86 -37.53 29.06
CA PHE A 627 5.60 -37.35 30.50
C PHE A 627 4.11 -37.59 30.80
N ASP A 628 3.87 -38.44 31.77
CA ASP A 628 2.52 -38.76 32.28
C ASP A 628 2.36 -38.20 33.70
N GLY A 629 1.49 -37.22 33.85
CA GLY A 629 1.14 -36.56 35.11
C GLY A 629 -0.07 -37.17 35.82
N ASP A 630 -0.54 -38.39 35.45
CA ASP A 630 -1.77 -38.96 36.00
C ASP A 630 -1.78 -39.07 37.54
N LYS A 631 -0.62 -39.28 38.16
CA LYS A 631 -0.48 -39.35 39.63
C LYS A 631 -0.25 -38.01 40.30
N LEU A 632 -0.15 -36.92 39.53
CA LEU A 632 0.13 -35.57 40.05
C LEU A 632 -1.15 -34.74 40.14
N THR A 633 -1.15 -33.70 40.95
CA THR A 633 -2.27 -32.74 41.06
C THR A 633 -2.23 -31.70 39.97
N SER A 634 -3.38 -31.16 39.57
CA SER A 634 -3.41 -30.00 38.67
C SER A 634 -2.55 -28.87 39.21
N GLY A 635 -1.72 -28.24 38.37
CA GLY A 635 -0.85 -27.19 38.78
C GLY A 635 0.35 -26.95 37.83
N LEU A 636 1.20 -25.99 38.21
CA LEU A 636 2.41 -25.63 37.50
C LEU A 636 3.56 -26.58 37.89
N TYR A 637 4.25 -27.12 36.90
CA TYR A 637 5.44 -27.94 37.03
C TYR A 637 6.60 -27.32 36.24
N ILE A 638 7.81 -27.67 36.63
CA ILE A 638 9.04 -27.19 36.01
C ILE A 638 9.82 -28.40 35.54
N TYR A 639 10.30 -28.41 34.29
CA TYR A 639 11.23 -29.43 33.84
C TYR A 639 12.56 -28.80 33.45
N LYS A 640 13.64 -29.50 33.76
CA LYS A 640 15.01 -29.05 33.61
C LYS A 640 15.86 -30.12 32.94
N ILE A 641 16.56 -29.71 31.87
CA ILE A 641 17.59 -30.50 31.25
C ILE A 641 18.97 -30.04 31.70
N LYS A 642 19.91 -31.01 31.84
CA LYS A 642 21.33 -30.79 31.98
C LYS A 642 22.05 -31.76 31.06
N ALA A 643 22.93 -31.22 30.15
CA ALA A 643 23.76 -31.99 29.26
C ALA A 643 25.14 -31.33 29.18
N GLY A 644 26.17 -31.97 29.77
CA GLY A 644 27.47 -31.38 29.92
C GLY A 644 27.44 -30.04 30.67
N LYS A 645 27.86 -28.97 30.01
CA LYS A 645 27.80 -27.57 30.54
C LYS A 645 26.46 -26.87 30.27
N PHE A 646 25.64 -27.44 29.41
CA PHE A 646 24.32 -26.86 29.10
C PHE A 646 23.31 -27.18 30.19
N SER A 647 22.46 -26.18 30.50
CA SER A 647 21.28 -26.36 31.37
C SER A 647 20.19 -25.37 30.96
N GLN A 648 19.01 -25.90 30.78
CA GLN A 648 17.80 -25.11 30.44
C GLN A 648 16.59 -25.60 31.22
N VAL A 649 15.65 -24.66 31.47
CA VAL A 649 14.45 -24.89 32.27
C VAL A 649 13.23 -24.38 31.51
N ARG A 650 12.13 -25.13 31.58
CA ARG A 650 10.82 -24.76 31.05
C ARG A 650 9.71 -25.02 32.07
N LYS A 651 8.57 -24.39 31.86
CA LYS A 651 7.36 -24.55 32.69
C LYS A 651 6.29 -25.29 31.91
N MET A 652 5.48 -26.10 32.62
CA MET A 652 4.33 -26.79 32.04
C MET A 652 3.14 -26.76 32.99
N MET A 653 1.92 -26.75 32.46
CA MET A 653 0.68 -26.70 33.25
C MET A 653 -0.12 -28.00 33.09
N LEU A 654 -0.33 -28.70 34.19
CA LEU A 654 -1.23 -29.86 34.23
C LEU A 654 -2.64 -29.41 34.62
N LEU A 655 -3.62 -29.77 33.82
CA LEU A 655 -5.05 -29.53 34.05
C LEU A 655 -5.76 -30.90 34.05
N LYS A 656 -6.32 -31.29 35.17
CA LYS A 656 -7.17 -32.49 35.29
C LYS A 656 -8.62 -32.08 35.35
#